data_9bd3414447d7ce02b950971133562306
#
_entry.id   9bd3414447d7ce02b950971133562306
#
_cell.length_a   1.000
_cell.length_b   1.000
_cell.length_c   1.000
_cell.angle_alpha   90.00
_cell.angle_beta   90.00
_cell.angle_gamma   90.00
#
_symmetry.space_group_name_H-M   'P 1'
#
loop_
_entity.id
_entity.type
_entity.pdbx_description
1 polymer ?
#
loop_
_entity_poly.entity_id
_entity_poly.type
_entity_poly.pdbx_seq_one_letter_code
_entity_poly.pdbx_strand_id
1 'polypeptide(L)'
;MYFLDNSPLRHHYNPSLQPVSTFYLDFPLLGNLQYNINTDFPTFKNAGFASNHILNIENDKTQYTSAFKPISNLYAEAFVSLIDIGFRHNRNYWTFSIAQRGDVNLNLPKSFIDIYANGLQLTDGYTADFKNFNLSLNTYTESAFGYSRMINEKIGFGTKIKLLYGNNHFNIDVDKADFNYSANTVRSQADITVVKASDFDIDNKLKLVKPTNFFQYILPEGFGGALDFGMNYKPIPNLTLAASVTDLGLLQWTKRQSVKYRLDYTFDEDDAIAWKNNHTDFTEVPSDSILADIRDKLTTNRSDLPGVMNYLAPKLNVSAEFGVLKNVISFGVLSRSIYRENKFLHELTTALNLRPIKWLNLALSYSVTDGKASTFGLGANVRTGIFNIFLSADYIPFRTIGLDLQQFNPQIPSFAFPLGYHNDRVNMAIGFNIGIGTHKDTDKDGISDKFDRCPDTPFGVKVDSRGCPVDSDKDGVPDYLDLCPNTPKEARAFVGPDGCPLDTDGDGVPDYLDKCPDSSPLARGFVDENGCPIDTDQDGVFDYMDKCPDTPIGIAVDSVGCPIDTDNDGVPDYLDLCPDSPAAARGFVDANGCLLDSDDDGIPDYLDLCPDTPIEARGYVDINGCLIDADDDGVPDYRDDCPDTPFDARESVDHRGCPKDSDFDGIPDYLDDCPKVPGLPEYNGCPEPVLKTGNKDEDTSAE
;
A
#
# COMPACT_ATOMS: atom_id res chain seq x y z
N MET A 1 -17.57 11.23 12.46
CA MET A 1 -16.67 12.26 11.91
C MET A 1 -15.92 11.85 10.66
N TYR A 2 -15.38 10.64 10.56
CA TYR A 2 -14.62 10.14 9.40
C TYR A 2 -15.35 10.32 8.06
N PHE A 3 -16.66 10.10 8.01
CA PHE A 3 -17.50 10.18 6.81
C PHE A 3 -18.21 11.54 6.60
N LEU A 4 -17.95 12.56 7.40
CA LEU A 4 -18.49 13.91 7.21
C LEU A 4 -17.65 14.67 6.17
N ASP A 5 -17.95 14.53 4.88
CA ASP A 5 -17.14 15.03 3.77
C ASP A 5 -16.88 16.54 3.79
N ASN A 6 -17.86 17.32 4.24
CA ASN A 6 -17.72 18.76 4.33
C ASN A 6 -16.83 19.24 5.49
N SER A 7 -16.47 18.33 6.42
CA SER A 7 -15.54 18.68 7.50
C SER A 7 -14.11 18.73 6.96
N PRO A 8 -13.38 19.84 7.15
CA PRO A 8 -11.99 19.93 6.75
C PRO A 8 -11.10 19.00 7.54
N LEU A 9 -11.53 18.51 8.69
CA LEU A 9 -10.72 17.81 9.69
C LEU A 9 -10.56 16.30 9.45
N ARG A 10 -11.11 15.77 8.36
CA ARG A 10 -10.93 14.35 7.96
C ARG A 10 -9.46 13.95 7.79
N HIS A 11 -8.61 14.93 7.42
CA HIS A 11 -7.17 14.72 7.28
C HIS A 11 -6.45 14.34 8.59
N HIS A 12 -7.08 14.54 9.76
CA HIS A 12 -6.54 14.03 11.05
C HIS A 12 -6.68 12.53 11.20
N TYR A 13 -7.64 11.92 10.50
CA TYR A 13 -7.85 10.47 10.49
C TYR A 13 -7.14 9.80 9.31
N ASN A 14 -7.08 10.50 8.17
CA ASN A 14 -6.40 10.03 6.97
C ASN A 14 -5.86 11.22 6.16
N PRO A 15 -4.54 11.42 6.13
CA PRO A 15 -3.92 12.58 5.46
C PRO A 15 -4.25 12.69 3.96
N SER A 16 -4.65 11.59 3.31
CA SER A 16 -5.01 11.62 1.88
C SER A 16 -6.40 12.20 1.59
N LEU A 17 -7.26 12.33 2.61
CA LEU A 17 -8.62 12.85 2.47
C LEU A 17 -8.60 14.38 2.48
N GLN A 18 -8.44 14.95 1.29
CA GLN A 18 -8.36 16.40 1.13
C GLN A 18 -9.68 17.09 1.50
N PRO A 19 -9.63 18.23 2.23
CA PRO A 19 -10.78 19.08 2.44
C PRO A 19 -11.40 19.62 1.14
N VAL A 20 -12.69 19.85 1.14
CA VAL A 20 -13.43 20.40 -0.01
C VAL A 20 -13.07 21.88 -0.25
N SER A 21 -12.77 22.64 0.82
CA SER A 21 -12.41 24.05 0.72
C SER A 21 -11.02 24.25 0.13
N THR A 22 -10.86 25.29 -0.67
CA THR A 22 -9.53 25.71 -1.15
C THR A 22 -8.65 26.21 -0.03
N PHE A 23 -9.24 26.90 0.94
CA PHE A 23 -8.59 27.35 2.17
C PHE A 23 -9.52 27.09 3.34
N TYR A 24 -8.98 26.65 4.48
CA TYR A 24 -9.69 26.65 5.75
C TYR A 24 -8.80 27.15 6.88
N LEU A 25 -9.45 27.67 7.90
CA LEU A 25 -8.84 28.11 9.16
C LEU A 25 -9.77 27.71 10.30
N ASP A 26 -9.24 27.00 11.27
CA ASP A 26 -9.93 26.68 12.52
C ASP A 26 -9.85 27.85 13.52
N PHE A 27 -10.92 28.05 14.26
CA PHE A 27 -10.91 28.97 15.39
C PHE A 27 -10.13 28.36 16.57
N PRO A 28 -9.24 29.13 17.19
CA PRO A 28 -8.51 28.64 18.37
C PRO A 28 -9.46 28.15 19.46
N LEU A 29 -9.18 26.96 19.99
CA LEU A 29 -9.95 26.26 21.05
C LEU A 29 -11.37 25.81 20.65
N LEU A 30 -11.97 26.37 19.61
CA LEU A 30 -13.33 26.05 19.15
C LEU A 30 -13.32 25.32 17.79
N GLY A 31 -12.20 25.33 17.08
CA GLY A 31 -12.10 24.78 15.71
C GLY A 31 -12.26 23.29 15.68
N ASN A 32 -11.68 22.58 16.65
CA ASN A 32 -11.81 21.15 16.78
C ASN A 32 -11.52 20.71 18.21
N LEU A 33 -12.58 20.32 18.90
CA LEU A 33 -12.52 19.76 20.23
C LEU A 33 -13.03 18.33 20.17
N GLN A 34 -12.20 17.36 20.54
CA GLN A 34 -12.54 15.94 20.54
C GLN A 34 -12.27 15.34 21.90
N TYR A 35 -13.23 14.55 22.38
CA TYR A 35 -13.10 13.72 23.56
C TYR A 35 -13.43 12.27 23.22
N ASN A 36 -12.63 11.39 23.74
CA ASN A 36 -12.84 9.95 23.67
C ASN A 36 -12.72 9.39 25.09
N ILE A 37 -13.78 8.85 25.62
CA ILE A 37 -13.82 8.23 26.94
C ILE A 37 -14.23 6.78 26.75
N ASN A 38 -13.44 5.87 27.32
CA ASN A 38 -13.72 4.44 27.37
C ASN A 38 -13.64 4.00 28.84
N THR A 39 -14.70 3.43 29.38
CA THR A 39 -14.77 3.07 30.79
C THR A 39 -15.68 1.89 31.02
N ASP A 40 -15.35 1.09 32.02
CA ASP A 40 -16.24 0.05 32.52
C ASP A 40 -16.99 0.45 33.81
N PHE A 41 -16.97 1.73 34.14
CA PHE A 41 -17.70 2.28 35.29
C PHE A 41 -19.22 2.15 35.12
N PRO A 42 -19.93 1.62 36.12
CA PRO A 42 -21.37 1.37 36.01
C PRO A 42 -22.23 2.60 35.79
N THR A 43 -21.77 3.77 36.23
CA THR A 43 -22.46 5.06 36.05
C THR A 43 -22.68 5.41 34.59
N PHE A 44 -21.71 5.17 33.75
CA PHE A 44 -21.86 5.40 32.31
C PHE A 44 -22.79 4.39 31.64
N LYS A 45 -22.88 3.15 32.18
CA LYS A 45 -23.77 2.13 31.66
C LYS A 45 -25.26 2.40 31.99
N ASN A 46 -25.53 3.07 33.09
CA ASN A 46 -26.88 3.29 33.62
C ASN A 46 -27.40 4.72 33.48
N ALA A 47 -26.54 5.70 33.15
CA ALA A 47 -26.90 7.09 32.91
C ALA A 47 -27.56 7.27 31.54
N GLY A 48 -28.70 6.68 31.33
CA GLY A 48 -29.58 7.10 30.24
C GLY A 48 -30.18 8.47 30.57
N PHE A 49 -29.96 9.47 29.72
CA PHE A 49 -30.60 10.81 29.83
C PHE A 49 -32.17 10.74 29.81
N ALA A 50 -32.72 9.58 29.58
CA ALA A 50 -34.16 9.35 29.48
C ALA A 50 -34.80 8.66 30.71
N SER A 51 -34.04 8.26 31.73
CA SER A 51 -34.65 7.78 32.96
C SER A 51 -34.65 8.88 34.02
N ASN A 52 -35.81 9.25 34.54
CA ASN A 52 -35.99 10.09 35.74
C ASN A 52 -35.34 9.48 37.01
N HIS A 53 -34.54 8.46 36.86
CA HIS A 53 -33.67 7.85 37.85
C HIS A 53 -32.23 8.24 37.54
N ILE A 54 -31.84 9.50 37.77
CA ILE A 54 -30.51 9.78 38.29
C ILE A 54 -30.42 8.86 39.51
N LEU A 55 -29.49 7.88 39.44
CA LEU A 55 -29.18 7.02 40.59
C LEU A 55 -28.99 7.94 41.77
N ASN A 56 -29.99 7.94 42.69
CA ASN A 56 -29.84 8.67 43.90
C ASN A 56 -28.88 7.86 44.75
N ILE A 57 -27.56 8.25 44.65
CA ILE A 57 -26.46 7.58 45.33
C ILE A 57 -26.75 7.43 46.81
N GLU A 58 -27.57 8.28 47.40
CA GLU A 58 -27.97 8.19 48.80
C GLU A 58 -28.93 7.05 49.11
N ASN A 59 -29.80 6.66 48.17
CA ASN A 59 -30.80 5.62 48.41
C ASN A 59 -30.43 4.20 47.96
N ASP A 60 -29.45 4.07 47.00
CA ASP A 60 -29.11 2.78 46.37
C ASP A 60 -27.59 2.47 46.46
N LYS A 61 -26.93 2.89 47.55
CA LYS A 61 -25.45 2.75 47.73
C LYS A 61 -24.98 1.30 47.48
N THR A 62 -25.68 0.31 48.02
CA THR A 62 -25.28 -1.11 47.89
C THR A 62 -25.38 -1.61 46.46
N GLN A 63 -26.42 -1.26 45.72
CA GLN A 63 -26.60 -1.64 44.34
C GLN A 63 -25.54 -0.94 43.44
N TYR A 64 -25.24 0.30 43.74
CA TYR A 64 -24.21 1.06 43.02
C TYR A 64 -22.82 0.47 43.21
N THR A 65 -22.39 0.23 44.43
CA THR A 65 -21.08 -0.36 44.74
C THR A 65 -20.92 -1.78 44.24
N SER A 66 -21.99 -2.59 44.28
CA SER A 66 -21.96 -3.97 43.79
C SER A 66 -21.76 -4.08 42.27
N ALA A 67 -22.10 -3.05 41.53
CA ALA A 67 -21.98 -3.01 40.07
C ALA A 67 -20.52 -2.75 39.58
N PHE A 68 -19.63 -2.29 40.46
CA PHE A 68 -18.20 -2.10 40.09
C PHE A 68 -17.49 -3.45 40.11
N LYS A 69 -16.52 -3.55 39.15
CA LYS A 69 -15.56 -4.66 39.13
C LYS A 69 -14.55 -4.52 40.25
N PRO A 70 -13.82 -5.58 40.61
CA PRO A 70 -12.71 -5.50 41.56
C PRO A 70 -11.70 -4.38 41.21
N ILE A 71 -11.42 -4.22 39.89
CA ILE A 71 -10.68 -3.11 39.32
C ILE A 71 -11.49 -2.59 38.14
N SER A 72 -11.85 -1.33 38.18
CA SER A 72 -12.55 -0.65 37.10
C SER A 72 -11.61 0.30 36.36
N ASN A 73 -11.76 0.38 35.04
CA ASN A 73 -10.84 1.10 34.18
C ASN A 73 -11.55 2.31 33.55
N LEU A 74 -10.85 3.41 33.44
CA LEU A 74 -11.24 4.57 32.66
C LEU A 74 -10.06 5.03 31.82
N TYR A 75 -10.28 5.14 30.53
CA TYR A 75 -9.37 5.81 29.62
C TYR A 75 -10.07 7.01 29.00
N ALA A 76 -9.41 8.15 29.00
CA ALA A 76 -9.90 9.34 28.33
C ALA A 76 -8.78 9.96 27.47
N GLU A 77 -9.13 10.38 26.27
CA GLU A 77 -8.25 11.12 25.34
C GLU A 77 -8.94 12.41 24.96
N ALA A 78 -8.20 13.52 24.99
CA ALA A 78 -8.64 14.82 24.55
C ALA A 78 -7.73 15.36 23.44
N PHE A 79 -8.34 15.99 22.46
CA PHE A 79 -7.68 16.73 21.38
C PHE A 79 -8.33 18.11 21.27
N VAL A 80 -7.51 19.16 21.33
CA VAL A 80 -7.97 20.55 21.21
C VAL A 80 -7.12 21.24 20.16
N SER A 81 -7.73 21.64 19.06
CA SER A 81 -7.06 22.44 18.04
C SER A 81 -6.79 23.85 18.57
N LEU A 82 -5.55 24.29 18.52
CA LEU A 82 -5.15 25.67 18.77
C LEU A 82 -5.10 26.47 17.48
N ILE A 83 -4.57 25.88 16.44
CA ILE A 83 -4.50 26.42 15.08
C ILE A 83 -4.59 25.23 14.13
N ASP A 84 -5.44 25.31 13.11
CA ASP A 84 -5.43 24.37 12.00
C ASP A 84 -5.78 25.13 10.71
N ILE A 85 -4.84 25.10 9.77
CA ILE A 85 -4.91 25.85 8.53
C ILE A 85 -4.63 24.87 7.39
N GLY A 86 -5.38 24.98 6.32
CA GLY A 86 -5.10 24.23 5.12
C GLY A 86 -5.37 25.03 3.86
N PHE A 87 -4.59 24.77 2.83
CA PHE A 87 -4.76 25.40 1.54
C PHE A 87 -4.46 24.47 0.39
N ARG A 88 -5.20 24.66 -0.70
CA ARG A 88 -5.06 23.94 -1.94
C ARG A 88 -4.22 24.75 -2.93
N HIS A 89 -3.28 24.07 -3.58
CA HIS A 89 -2.59 24.57 -4.75
C HIS A 89 -2.59 23.49 -5.83
N ASN A 90 -3.39 23.68 -6.84
CA ASN A 90 -3.70 22.67 -7.86
C ASN A 90 -4.19 21.36 -7.22
N ARG A 91 -3.54 20.23 -7.52
CA ARG A 91 -3.85 18.91 -6.95
C ARG A 91 -3.27 18.68 -5.57
N ASN A 92 -2.45 19.59 -5.09
CA ASN A 92 -1.77 19.48 -3.80
C ASN A 92 -2.59 20.17 -2.73
N TYR A 93 -2.61 19.59 -1.54
CA TYR A 93 -3.21 20.18 -0.36
C TYR A 93 -2.18 20.19 0.77
N TRP A 94 -1.99 21.34 1.37
CA TRP A 94 -1.06 21.58 2.46
C TRP A 94 -1.83 21.88 3.71
N THR A 95 -1.40 21.33 4.84
CA THR A 95 -2.00 21.60 6.15
C THR A 95 -0.92 21.90 7.16
N PHE A 96 -1.22 22.83 8.06
CA PHE A 96 -0.41 23.10 9.24
C PHE A 96 -1.34 23.17 10.44
N SER A 97 -1.01 22.43 11.50
CA SER A 97 -1.82 22.43 12.71
C SER A 97 -0.96 22.45 13.96
N ILE A 98 -1.47 23.15 14.99
CA ILE A 98 -0.97 23.08 16.36
C ILE A 98 -2.15 22.65 17.22
N ALA A 99 -1.98 21.60 17.99
CA ALA A 99 -3.01 21.04 18.84
C ALA A 99 -2.45 20.65 20.21
N GLN A 100 -3.28 20.80 21.24
CA GLN A 100 -3.02 20.23 22.56
C GLN A 100 -3.67 18.84 22.64
N ARG A 101 -2.89 17.86 23.03
CA ARG A 101 -3.36 16.48 23.25
C ARG A 101 -3.14 16.07 24.70
N GLY A 102 -4.04 15.25 25.20
CA GLY A 102 -3.90 14.67 26.53
C GLY A 102 -4.59 13.33 26.60
N ASP A 103 -4.00 12.42 27.37
CA ASP A 103 -4.59 11.14 27.71
C ASP A 103 -4.52 10.88 29.22
N VAL A 104 -5.55 10.24 29.73
CA VAL A 104 -5.66 9.79 31.11
C VAL A 104 -5.98 8.31 31.11
N ASN A 105 -5.25 7.53 31.87
CA ASN A 105 -5.57 6.13 32.17
C ASN A 105 -5.70 5.96 33.67
N LEU A 106 -6.86 5.48 34.12
CA LEU A 106 -7.16 5.26 35.52
C LEU A 106 -7.63 3.82 35.74
N ASN A 107 -6.91 3.09 36.60
CA ASN A 107 -7.32 1.82 37.15
C ASN A 107 -7.75 2.04 38.60
N LEU A 108 -9.02 1.87 38.88
CA LEU A 108 -9.63 2.17 40.16
C LEU A 108 -10.06 0.89 40.88
N PRO A 109 -9.40 0.48 41.98
CA PRO A 109 -9.85 -0.58 42.84
C PRO A 109 -11.23 -0.28 43.47
N LYS A 110 -12.07 -1.30 43.58
CA LYS A 110 -13.42 -1.19 44.13
C LYS A 110 -13.43 -0.61 45.55
N SER A 111 -12.41 -0.87 46.36
CA SER A 111 -12.28 -0.33 47.73
C SER A 111 -12.39 1.20 47.82
N PHE A 112 -11.95 1.95 46.80
CA PHE A 112 -12.16 3.40 46.76
C PHE A 112 -13.64 3.77 46.67
N ILE A 113 -14.39 3.00 45.88
CA ILE A 113 -15.80 3.26 45.67
C ILE A 113 -16.62 2.82 46.93
N ASP A 114 -16.22 1.72 47.53
CA ASP A 114 -16.88 1.23 48.75
C ASP A 114 -16.71 2.21 49.92
N ILE A 115 -15.50 2.80 50.09
CA ILE A 115 -15.24 3.82 51.09
C ILE A 115 -15.97 5.13 50.76
N TYR A 116 -15.98 5.55 49.49
CA TYR A 116 -16.69 6.77 49.08
C TYR A 116 -18.20 6.67 49.36
N ALA A 117 -18.79 5.50 49.08
CA ALA A 117 -20.22 5.27 49.26
C ALA A 117 -20.64 5.02 50.71
N ASN A 118 -19.86 4.28 51.49
CA ASN A 118 -20.22 3.77 52.79
C ASN A 118 -19.38 4.36 53.93
N GLY A 119 -18.36 5.19 53.60
CA GLY A 119 -17.36 5.61 54.57
C GLY A 119 -16.39 4.50 54.95
N LEU A 120 -15.38 4.84 55.73
CA LEU A 120 -14.47 3.87 56.30
C LEU A 120 -15.18 3.11 57.40
N GLN A 121 -15.30 1.78 57.22
CA GLN A 121 -15.99 0.93 58.20
C GLN A 121 -15.02 0.46 59.28
N LEU A 122 -15.28 0.81 60.55
CA LEU A 122 -14.54 0.34 61.70
C LEU A 122 -15.28 -0.83 62.37
N THR A 123 -15.52 -1.88 61.61
CA THR A 123 -16.17 -3.13 62.06
C THR A 123 -15.11 -4.25 62.03
N ASP A 124 -15.16 -5.11 63.05
CA ASP A 124 -14.16 -6.19 63.19
C ASP A 124 -14.09 -7.05 61.91
N GLY A 125 -12.85 -7.27 61.43
CA GLY A 125 -12.61 -7.99 60.19
C GLY A 125 -12.77 -7.16 58.89
N TYR A 126 -12.96 -5.83 58.96
CA TYR A 126 -13.01 -4.99 57.78
C TYR A 126 -11.64 -4.87 57.14
N THR A 127 -11.60 -5.06 55.79
CA THR A 127 -10.38 -4.90 55.00
C THR A 127 -10.71 -4.11 53.75
N ALA A 128 -9.85 -3.15 53.40
CA ALA A 128 -9.88 -2.43 52.11
C ALA A 128 -8.51 -2.55 51.45
N ASP A 129 -8.49 -3.01 50.20
CA ASP A 129 -7.27 -3.15 49.42
C ASP A 129 -7.32 -2.17 48.23
N PHE A 130 -6.28 -1.34 48.11
CA PHE A 130 -6.13 -0.32 47.05
C PHE A 130 -5.01 -0.68 46.07
N LYS A 131 -4.48 -1.90 46.18
CA LYS A 131 -3.45 -2.42 45.27
C LYS A 131 -3.96 -2.35 43.81
N ASN A 132 -3.04 -2.08 42.89
CA ASN A 132 -3.28 -1.89 41.46
C ASN A 132 -4.08 -0.60 41.13
N PHE A 133 -4.18 0.36 42.07
CA PHE A 133 -4.52 1.70 41.65
C PHE A 133 -3.41 2.24 40.76
N ASN A 134 -3.78 2.69 39.58
CA ASN A 134 -2.88 3.38 38.67
C ASN A 134 -3.58 4.59 38.06
N LEU A 135 -2.92 5.73 38.06
CA LEU A 135 -3.35 6.93 37.38
C LEU A 135 -2.20 7.43 36.53
N SER A 136 -2.37 7.38 35.23
CA SER A 136 -1.42 7.96 34.26
C SER A 136 -2.06 9.13 33.52
N LEU A 137 -1.36 10.24 33.46
CA LEU A 137 -1.76 11.45 32.72
C LEU A 137 -0.59 11.89 31.85
N ASN A 138 -0.84 12.04 30.57
CA ASN A 138 0.11 12.62 29.62
C ASN A 138 -0.54 13.79 28.92
N THR A 139 0.19 14.89 28.80
CA THR A 139 -0.23 16.02 27.95
C THR A 139 0.94 16.50 27.10
N TYR A 140 0.66 16.77 25.83
CA TYR A 140 1.67 17.26 24.90
C TYR A 140 1.05 18.15 23.82
N THR A 141 1.87 19.06 23.32
CA THR A 141 1.54 19.90 22.18
C THR A 141 2.06 19.23 20.90
N GLU A 142 1.20 19.09 19.90
CA GLU A 142 1.54 18.56 18.57
C GLU A 142 1.57 19.72 17.57
N SER A 143 2.70 19.88 16.87
CA SER A 143 2.80 20.74 15.68
C SER A 143 2.94 19.85 14.46
N ALA A 144 1.98 19.89 13.55
CA ALA A 144 1.94 18.98 12.41
C ALA A 144 1.95 19.73 11.08
N PHE A 145 2.77 19.26 10.15
CA PHE A 145 2.79 19.71 8.77
C PHE A 145 2.37 18.55 7.86
N GLY A 146 1.32 18.77 7.08
CA GLY A 146 0.73 17.77 6.21
C GLY A 146 0.78 18.15 4.74
N TYR A 147 0.96 17.14 3.91
CA TYR A 147 0.91 17.23 2.45
C TYR A 147 0.06 16.10 1.90
N SER A 148 -0.82 16.42 0.97
CA SER A 148 -1.56 15.43 0.22
C SER A 148 -1.69 15.81 -1.25
N ARG A 149 -1.74 14.80 -2.12
CA ARG A 149 -1.83 14.96 -3.57
C ARG A 149 -2.73 13.91 -4.19
N MET A 150 -3.59 14.33 -5.11
CA MET A 150 -4.25 13.42 -6.05
C MET A 150 -3.27 13.11 -7.19
N ILE A 151 -2.79 11.87 -7.26
CA ILE A 151 -1.87 11.40 -8.31
C ILE A 151 -2.62 11.36 -9.64
N ASN A 152 -3.83 10.81 -9.60
CA ASN A 152 -4.77 10.77 -10.71
C ASN A 152 -6.20 10.88 -10.14
N GLU A 153 -7.23 10.78 -10.97
CA GLU A 153 -8.64 10.85 -10.53
C GLU A 153 -9.02 9.78 -9.50
N LYS A 154 -8.30 8.66 -9.50
CA LYS A 154 -8.63 7.48 -8.69
C LYS A 154 -7.79 7.37 -7.44
N ILE A 155 -6.55 7.88 -7.42
CA ILE A 155 -5.58 7.62 -6.35
C ILE A 155 -5.12 8.93 -5.73
N GLY A 156 -5.32 9.04 -4.43
CA GLY A 156 -4.77 10.09 -3.59
C GLY A 156 -3.83 9.54 -2.54
N PHE A 157 -2.80 10.31 -2.22
CA PHE A 157 -1.81 10.02 -1.20
C PHE A 157 -1.67 11.21 -0.26
N GLY A 158 -1.35 10.96 0.99
CA GLY A 158 -1.09 12.02 1.98
C GLY A 158 -0.15 11.56 3.07
N THR A 159 0.59 12.51 3.63
CA THR A 159 1.50 12.31 4.75
C THR A 159 1.46 13.50 5.69
N LYS A 160 1.78 13.27 6.97
CA LYS A 160 2.02 14.33 7.95
C LYS A 160 3.27 14.03 8.75
N ILE A 161 4.03 15.06 9.01
CA ILE A 161 5.16 15.06 9.94
C ILE A 161 4.72 15.84 11.17
N LYS A 162 4.91 15.25 12.34
CA LYS A 162 4.51 15.81 13.62
C LYS A 162 5.72 16.02 14.52
N LEU A 163 5.83 17.20 15.10
CA LEU A 163 6.74 17.50 16.18
C LEU A 163 5.93 17.53 17.49
N LEU A 164 6.44 16.84 18.49
CA LEU A 164 5.76 16.65 19.77
C LEU A 164 6.55 17.33 20.87
N TYR A 165 5.87 18.13 21.67
CA TYR A 165 6.41 18.84 22.82
C TYR A 165 5.66 18.37 24.06
N GLY A 166 6.30 17.50 24.87
CA GLY A 166 5.72 16.94 26.09
C GLY A 166 5.58 18.03 27.17
N ASN A 167 4.35 18.28 27.64
CA ASN A 167 4.09 19.27 28.66
C ASN A 167 4.07 18.64 30.06
N ASN A 168 3.28 17.58 30.25
CA ASN A 168 3.19 16.89 31.53
C ASN A 168 3.14 15.38 31.35
N HIS A 169 3.91 14.68 32.14
CA HIS A 169 3.84 13.25 32.36
C HIS A 169 3.70 13.00 33.84
N PHE A 170 2.66 12.30 34.23
CA PHE A 170 2.35 12.01 35.62
C PHE A 170 1.83 10.59 35.73
N ASN A 171 2.43 9.80 36.62
CA ASN A 171 2.02 8.44 36.87
C ASN A 171 2.02 8.16 38.37
N ILE A 172 0.89 7.73 38.90
CA ILE A 172 0.78 7.16 40.25
C ILE A 172 0.60 5.65 40.10
N ASP A 173 1.41 4.91 40.82
CA ASP A 173 1.33 3.45 40.86
C ASP A 173 1.31 3.00 42.33
N VAL A 174 0.35 2.15 42.67
CA VAL A 174 0.18 1.64 44.01
C VAL A 174 0.53 0.15 44.03
N ASP A 175 1.76 -0.15 44.45
CA ASP A 175 2.27 -1.49 44.62
C ASP A 175 1.60 -2.22 45.79
N LYS A 176 1.37 -1.48 46.87
CA LYS A 176 0.72 -1.91 48.10
C LYS A 176 -0.04 -0.74 48.70
N ALA A 177 -1.27 -0.92 49.06
CA ALA A 177 -2.00 -0.06 49.99
C ALA A 177 -3.19 -0.87 50.53
N ASP A 178 -3.19 -1.07 51.81
CA ASP A 178 -4.26 -1.78 52.52
C ASP A 178 -4.63 -1.04 53.81
N PHE A 179 -5.88 -1.25 54.17
CA PHE A 179 -6.44 -0.82 55.43
C PHE A 179 -7.16 -2.02 56.08
N ASN A 180 -6.78 -2.36 57.26
CA ASN A 180 -7.36 -3.50 58.01
C ASN A 180 -7.82 -3.02 59.39
N TYR A 181 -9.01 -3.36 59.77
CA TYR A 181 -9.54 -3.17 61.12
C TYR A 181 -9.90 -4.51 61.73
N SER A 182 -9.25 -4.85 62.85
CA SER A 182 -9.53 -6.08 63.58
C SER A 182 -9.12 -5.93 65.04
N ALA A 183 -9.93 -6.50 65.97
CA ALA A 183 -9.69 -6.46 67.39
C ALA A 183 -9.37 -5.07 67.93
N ASN A 184 -10.15 -4.04 67.54
CA ASN A 184 -10.00 -2.61 67.87
C ASN A 184 -8.66 -1.98 67.38
N THR A 185 -7.96 -2.66 66.50
CA THR A 185 -6.70 -2.16 65.93
C THR A 185 -6.89 -1.82 64.45
N VAL A 186 -6.47 -0.63 64.06
CA VAL A 186 -6.31 -0.22 62.67
C VAL A 186 -4.89 -0.51 62.23
N ARG A 187 -4.71 -1.23 61.13
CA ARG A 187 -3.43 -1.40 60.50
C ARG A 187 -3.52 -0.99 59.03
N SER A 188 -2.63 -0.11 58.60
CA SER A 188 -2.53 0.33 57.23
C SER A 188 -1.09 0.34 56.75
N GLN A 189 -0.87 -0.23 55.55
CA GLN A 189 0.43 -0.20 54.90
C GLN A 189 0.28 0.34 53.52
N ALA A 190 1.22 1.18 53.06
CA ALA A 190 1.23 1.66 51.69
C ALA A 190 2.65 1.77 51.13
N ASP A 191 2.78 1.42 49.83
CA ASP A 191 3.94 1.72 48.99
C ASP A 191 3.40 2.30 47.68
N ILE A 192 3.51 3.62 47.54
CA ILE A 192 2.96 4.39 46.44
C ILE A 192 4.11 5.05 45.70
N THR A 193 4.22 4.83 44.41
CA THR A 193 5.22 5.47 43.55
C THR A 193 4.56 6.50 42.68
N VAL A 194 5.02 7.74 42.75
CA VAL A 194 4.61 8.82 41.85
C VAL A 194 5.79 9.18 40.98
N VAL A 195 5.62 9.04 39.66
CA VAL A 195 6.62 9.46 38.67
C VAL A 195 6.07 10.66 37.93
N LYS A 196 6.84 11.71 37.85
CA LYS A 196 6.45 12.93 37.14
C LYS A 196 7.57 13.47 36.25
N ALA A 197 7.17 14.00 35.08
CA ALA A 197 7.92 14.99 34.31
C ALA A 197 6.94 16.15 34.10
N SER A 198 6.92 17.10 35.00
CA SER A 198 5.92 18.17 35.04
C SER A 198 6.30 19.16 36.12
N ASP A 199 5.92 20.38 35.94
CA ASP A 199 6.06 21.46 36.94
C ASP A 199 5.02 21.40 38.08
N PHE A 200 4.06 20.46 37.98
CA PHE A 200 3.21 20.15 39.12
C PHE A 200 4.00 19.39 40.17
N ASP A 201 3.85 19.76 41.42
CA ASP A 201 4.43 19.03 42.53
C ASP A 201 3.36 18.38 43.41
N ILE A 202 3.75 17.35 44.14
CA ILE A 202 2.94 16.73 45.17
C ILE A 202 3.70 16.88 46.46
N ASP A 203 3.09 17.50 47.46
CA ASP A 203 3.69 17.66 48.77
C ASP A 203 3.78 16.35 49.53
N ASN A 204 4.40 16.37 50.66
CA ASN A 204 4.62 15.17 51.51
C ASN A 204 3.28 14.59 52.04
N LYS A 205 2.15 15.32 51.85
CA LYS A 205 0.79 14.94 52.27
C LYS A 205 -0.09 14.55 51.10
N LEU A 206 0.47 14.21 49.94
CA LEU A 206 -0.23 13.87 48.69
C LEU A 206 -1.11 14.99 48.15
N LYS A 207 -0.84 16.26 48.52
CA LYS A 207 -1.58 17.39 48.03
C LYS A 207 -0.91 17.97 46.77
N LEU A 208 -1.70 18.23 45.74
CA LEU A 208 -1.20 18.81 44.48
C LEU A 208 -0.83 20.28 44.69
N VAL A 209 0.42 20.62 44.42
CA VAL A 209 0.97 21.99 44.48
C VAL A 209 1.03 22.52 43.03
N LYS A 210 0.30 23.60 42.77
CA LYS A 210 0.25 24.25 41.46
C LYS A 210 1.51 25.09 41.24
N PRO A 211 2.04 25.14 40.01
CA PRO A 211 3.12 26.07 39.67
C PRO A 211 2.70 27.51 39.85
N THR A 212 3.64 28.31 40.29
CA THR A 212 3.40 29.75 40.60
C THR A 212 3.44 30.65 39.37
N ASN A 213 3.96 30.14 38.25
CA ASN A 213 4.21 30.93 37.04
C ASN A 213 3.54 30.30 35.81
N PHE A 214 2.74 31.07 35.07
CA PHE A 214 2.02 30.62 33.88
C PHE A 214 2.96 30.09 32.77
N PHE A 215 4.14 30.67 32.60
CA PHE A 215 5.10 30.26 31.60
C PHE A 215 5.68 28.86 31.84
N GLN A 216 5.69 28.36 33.07
CA GLN A 216 6.13 27.00 33.40
C GLN A 216 5.21 25.94 32.82
N TYR A 217 3.91 26.24 32.59
CA TYR A 217 2.97 25.32 31.94
C TYR A 217 3.26 25.07 30.44
N ILE A 218 4.06 25.96 29.82
CA ILE A 218 4.29 25.97 28.36
C ILE A 218 5.66 25.37 28.00
N LEU A 219 6.61 25.33 28.95
CA LEU A 219 7.93 24.79 28.72
C LEU A 219 7.84 23.27 28.52
N PRO A 220 8.45 22.72 27.44
CA PRO A 220 8.39 21.30 27.19
C PRO A 220 9.33 20.51 28.09
N GLU A 221 8.79 19.51 28.76
CA GLU A 221 9.52 18.50 29.55
C GLU A 221 9.91 17.26 28.72
N GLY A 222 9.51 17.24 27.46
CA GLY A 222 9.81 16.16 26.53
C GLY A 222 9.73 16.61 25.07
N PHE A 223 10.43 15.86 24.20
CA PHE A 223 10.44 16.09 22.76
C PHE A 223 10.23 14.79 22.03
N GLY A 224 9.57 14.86 20.89
CA GLY A 224 9.30 13.69 20.09
C GLY A 224 8.89 14.01 18.66
N GLY A 225 8.56 12.96 17.94
CA GLY A 225 8.08 13.07 16.57
C GLY A 225 7.19 11.90 16.19
N ALA A 226 6.31 12.15 15.22
CA ALA A 226 5.44 11.14 14.67
C ALA A 226 5.20 11.38 13.18
N LEU A 227 4.77 10.32 12.51
CA LEU A 227 4.43 10.31 11.09
C LEU A 227 3.02 9.74 10.91
N ASP A 228 2.29 10.36 9.98
CA ASP A 228 1.03 9.81 9.47
C ASP A 228 1.16 9.56 7.98
N PHE A 229 0.57 8.46 7.51
CA PHE A 229 0.47 8.10 6.10
C PHE A 229 -0.96 7.74 5.76
N GLY A 230 -1.38 8.10 4.56
CA GLY A 230 -2.70 7.78 4.09
C GLY A 230 -2.76 7.65 2.58
N MET A 231 -3.67 6.81 2.13
CA MET A 231 -4.02 6.68 0.72
C MET A 231 -5.53 6.55 0.57
N ASN A 232 -6.04 6.97 -0.57
CA ASN A 232 -7.40 6.71 -0.99
C ASN A 232 -7.41 6.26 -2.45
N TYR A 233 -8.38 5.40 -2.76
CA TYR A 233 -8.56 4.83 -4.09
C TYR A 233 -10.03 4.84 -4.48
N LYS A 234 -10.35 5.37 -5.65
CA LYS A 234 -11.69 5.43 -6.24
C LYS A 234 -11.75 4.56 -7.49
N PRO A 235 -12.00 3.25 -7.37
CA PRO A 235 -12.09 2.36 -8.54
C PRO A 235 -13.21 2.79 -9.50
N ILE A 236 -14.32 3.25 -8.94
CA ILE A 236 -15.47 3.81 -9.65
C ILE A 236 -15.93 5.11 -8.95
N PRO A 237 -16.65 6.01 -9.62
CA PRO A 237 -16.98 7.35 -9.10
C PRO A 237 -17.71 7.36 -7.75
N ASN A 238 -18.48 6.32 -7.46
CA ASN A 238 -19.30 6.20 -6.26
C ASN A 238 -18.71 5.28 -5.16
N LEU A 239 -17.52 4.71 -5.36
CA LEU A 239 -16.84 3.89 -4.36
C LEU A 239 -15.49 4.51 -3.99
N THR A 240 -15.31 4.80 -2.71
CA THR A 240 -14.04 5.26 -2.16
C THR A 240 -13.52 4.23 -1.17
N LEU A 241 -12.34 3.71 -1.42
CA LEU A 241 -11.56 2.89 -0.49
C LEU A 241 -10.44 3.77 0.08
N ALA A 242 -10.18 3.68 1.38
CA ALA A 242 -9.08 4.43 1.97
C ALA A 242 -8.42 3.67 3.11
N ALA A 243 -7.12 3.88 3.25
CA ALA A 243 -6.33 3.32 4.33
C ALA A 243 -5.38 4.39 4.88
N SER A 244 -5.13 4.35 6.19
CA SER A 244 -4.16 5.24 6.83
C SER A 244 -3.56 4.62 8.08
N VAL A 245 -2.33 5.00 8.37
CA VAL A 245 -1.67 4.79 9.65
C VAL A 245 -1.34 6.16 10.20
N THR A 246 -1.80 6.44 11.44
CA THR A 246 -1.57 7.72 12.10
C THR A 246 -0.93 7.52 13.46
N ASP A 247 -0.25 8.56 13.96
CA ASP A 247 0.42 8.56 15.26
C ASP A 247 1.57 7.52 15.36
N LEU A 248 2.26 7.23 14.25
CA LEU A 248 3.44 6.37 14.25
C LEU A 248 4.65 7.16 14.78
N GLY A 249 4.87 7.13 16.08
CA GLY A 249 5.89 7.98 16.68
C GLY A 249 6.16 7.72 18.15
N LEU A 250 7.00 8.57 18.70
CA LEU A 250 7.44 8.48 20.09
C LEU A 250 7.63 9.88 20.69
N LEU A 251 7.53 9.95 22.02
CA LEU A 251 7.79 11.12 22.83
C LEU A 251 8.79 10.75 23.94
N GLN A 252 9.92 11.41 23.99
CA GLN A 252 10.94 11.23 25.02
C GLN A 252 10.81 12.30 26.09
N TRP A 253 10.52 11.89 27.30
CA TRP A 253 10.55 12.72 28.47
C TRP A 253 11.99 12.87 28.95
N THR A 254 12.48 14.09 29.10
CA THR A 254 13.92 14.36 29.34
C THR A 254 14.28 14.29 30.82
N LYS A 255 13.42 14.78 31.68
CA LYS A 255 13.63 14.80 33.13
C LYS A 255 12.44 14.17 33.82
N ARG A 256 12.69 13.25 34.73
CA ARG A 256 11.64 12.66 35.55
C ARG A 256 12.07 12.64 37.01
N GLN A 257 11.10 12.82 37.86
CA GLN A 257 11.27 12.69 39.30
C GLN A 257 10.35 11.59 39.81
N SER A 258 10.88 10.72 40.65
CA SER A 258 10.12 9.73 41.41
C SER A 258 9.99 10.17 42.85
N VAL A 259 8.76 10.10 43.35
CA VAL A 259 8.48 10.29 44.78
C VAL A 259 7.83 9.02 45.28
N LYS A 260 8.51 8.33 46.18
CA LYS A 260 7.98 7.14 46.85
C LYS A 260 7.42 7.50 48.21
N TYR A 261 6.17 7.16 48.43
CA TYR A 261 5.46 7.32 49.68
C TYR A 261 5.33 5.93 50.33
N ARG A 262 5.78 5.84 51.59
CA ARG A 262 5.65 4.62 52.39
C ARG A 262 4.90 4.91 53.67
N LEU A 263 4.04 4.00 54.03
CA LEU A 263 3.29 4.00 55.25
C LEU A 263 3.38 2.62 55.88
N ASP A 264 3.69 2.58 57.17
CA ASP A 264 3.43 1.46 58.07
C ASP A 264 2.80 2.04 59.34
N TYR A 265 1.51 1.84 59.45
CA TYR A 265 0.70 2.51 60.45
C TYR A 265 -0.12 1.51 61.22
N THR A 266 -0.07 1.65 62.53
CA THR A 266 -0.91 0.93 63.45
C THR A 266 -1.50 1.92 64.46
N PHE A 267 -2.80 1.80 64.68
CA PHE A 267 -3.55 2.57 65.66
C PHE A 267 -4.35 1.57 66.50
N ASP A 268 -4.02 1.43 67.72
CA ASP A 268 -4.57 0.44 68.64
C ASP A 268 -5.49 1.10 69.70
N GLU A 269 -5.90 0.31 70.70
CA GLU A 269 -6.78 0.76 71.77
C GLU A 269 -6.10 1.78 72.66
N ASP A 270 -4.79 1.67 72.89
CA ASP A 270 -4.02 2.63 73.69
C ASP A 270 -3.89 3.98 72.97
N ASP A 271 -3.71 3.94 71.63
CA ASP A 271 -3.72 5.16 70.78
C ASP A 271 -5.11 5.81 70.80
N ALA A 272 -6.20 5.01 70.75
CA ALA A 272 -7.53 5.51 70.78
C ALA A 272 -7.87 6.19 72.15
N ILE A 273 -7.38 5.62 73.25
CA ILE A 273 -7.51 6.19 74.61
C ILE A 273 -6.70 7.48 74.69
N ALA A 274 -5.48 7.50 74.19
CA ALA A 274 -4.63 8.69 74.14
C ALA A 274 -5.28 9.80 73.32
N TRP A 275 -5.87 9.47 72.18
CA TRP A 275 -6.56 10.44 71.32
C TRP A 275 -7.80 11.01 72.03
N LYS A 276 -8.66 10.17 72.65
CA LYS A 276 -9.83 10.60 73.40
C LYS A 276 -9.49 11.50 74.59
N ASN A 277 -8.41 11.21 75.27
CA ASN A 277 -7.94 12.02 76.39
C ASN A 277 -7.51 13.42 75.94
N ASN A 278 -7.08 13.55 74.69
CA ASN A 278 -6.72 14.84 74.07
C ASN A 278 -7.88 15.58 73.40
N HIS A 279 -9.02 14.87 73.18
CA HIS A 279 -10.21 15.44 72.47
C HIS A 279 -11.49 15.07 73.29
N THR A 280 -11.72 15.79 74.35
CA THR A 280 -12.76 15.56 75.33
C THR A 280 -14.22 15.64 74.80
N ASP A 281 -14.41 16.22 73.62
CA ASP A 281 -15.72 16.48 73.04
C ASP A 281 -16.29 15.30 72.19
N PHE A 282 -15.53 14.20 72.01
CA PHE A 282 -15.98 13.05 71.20
C PHE A 282 -16.06 11.76 71.99
N THR A 283 -17.14 11.02 71.82
CA THR A 283 -17.35 9.70 72.43
C THR A 283 -16.64 8.57 71.71
N GLU A 284 -16.36 8.76 70.38
CA GLU A 284 -15.61 7.84 69.50
C GLU A 284 -14.61 8.60 68.67
N VAL A 285 -13.53 7.95 68.24
CA VAL A 285 -12.50 8.52 67.35
C VAL A 285 -13.12 8.67 65.95
N PRO A 286 -13.28 9.88 65.40
CA PRO A 286 -13.81 10.04 64.06
C PRO A 286 -12.84 9.41 63.04
N SER A 287 -13.40 8.79 62.00
CA SER A 287 -12.65 8.23 60.88
C SER A 287 -11.76 9.24 60.18
N ASP A 288 -12.18 10.50 60.10
CA ASP A 288 -11.43 11.62 59.53
C ASP A 288 -10.14 11.94 60.31
N SER A 289 -10.16 11.75 61.62
CA SER A 289 -8.97 11.93 62.51
C SER A 289 -7.95 10.85 62.27
N ILE A 290 -8.35 9.57 62.09
CA ILE A 290 -7.48 8.47 61.73
C ILE A 290 -6.88 8.69 60.35
N LEU A 291 -7.64 9.13 59.38
CA LEU A 291 -7.15 9.45 58.03
C LEU A 291 -6.15 10.63 58.04
N ALA A 292 -6.36 11.61 58.94
CA ALA A 292 -5.40 12.71 59.10
C ALA A 292 -4.07 12.23 59.72
N ASP A 293 -4.13 11.36 60.72
CA ASP A 293 -2.94 10.78 61.34
C ASP A 293 -2.16 9.87 60.40
N ILE A 294 -2.86 9.00 59.63
CA ILE A 294 -2.28 8.20 58.54
C ILE A 294 -1.49 9.09 57.57
N ARG A 295 -2.10 10.21 57.13
CA ARG A 295 -1.45 11.13 56.21
C ARG A 295 -0.22 11.80 56.76
N ASP A 296 -0.21 12.13 58.06
CA ASP A 296 0.94 12.75 58.72
C ASP A 296 2.10 11.78 58.98
N LYS A 297 1.85 10.49 59.00
CA LYS A 297 2.86 9.42 59.14
C LYS A 297 3.44 8.90 57.82
N LEU A 298 2.96 9.41 56.69
CA LEU A 298 3.55 9.09 55.39
C LEU A 298 5.03 9.53 55.32
N THR A 299 5.91 8.61 55.00
CA THR A 299 7.34 8.87 54.74
C THR A 299 7.54 9.03 53.23
N THR A 300 8.37 10.01 52.85
CA THR A 300 8.64 10.28 51.44
C THR A 300 10.12 10.13 51.10
N ASN A 301 10.39 9.56 49.94
CA ASN A 301 11.73 9.50 49.34
C ASN A 301 11.66 10.02 47.90
N ARG A 302 12.46 11.01 47.57
CA ARG A 302 12.53 11.63 46.25
C ARG A 302 13.81 11.21 45.54
N SER A 303 13.72 10.88 44.28
CA SER A 303 14.86 10.51 43.41
C SER A 303 14.63 11.00 41.99
N ASP A 304 15.71 11.47 41.37
CA ASP A 304 15.68 11.77 39.94
C ASP A 304 15.78 10.49 39.14
N LEU A 305 15.05 10.40 38.05
CA LEU A 305 15.02 9.27 37.12
C LEU A 305 15.55 9.70 35.75
N PRO A 306 16.23 8.76 35.04
CA PRO A 306 16.57 9.01 33.64
C PRO A 306 15.32 9.26 32.80
N GLY A 307 15.50 9.93 31.66
CA GLY A 307 14.44 10.11 30.69
C GLY A 307 13.82 8.77 30.25
N VAL A 308 12.56 8.82 29.81
CA VAL A 308 11.84 7.65 29.29
C VAL A 308 11.24 7.97 27.92
N MET A 309 11.21 6.95 27.09
CA MET A 309 10.60 7.00 25.78
C MET A 309 9.21 6.37 25.83
N ASN A 310 8.19 7.15 25.51
CA ASN A 310 6.82 6.68 25.38
C ASN A 310 6.46 6.62 23.90
N TYR A 311 5.99 5.47 23.43
CA TYR A 311 5.43 5.34 22.09
C TYR A 311 4.01 5.88 22.07
N LEU A 312 3.66 6.64 21.03
CA LEU A 312 2.27 6.98 20.77
C LEU A 312 1.49 5.70 20.45
N ALA A 313 0.17 5.77 20.59
CA ALA A 313 -0.71 4.68 20.19
C ALA A 313 -0.98 4.76 18.67
N PRO A 314 -0.29 3.99 17.81
CA PRO A 314 -0.53 4.04 16.38
C PRO A 314 -1.93 3.53 16.06
N LYS A 315 -2.58 4.21 15.10
CA LYS A 315 -3.96 3.94 14.69
C LYS A 315 -3.97 3.57 13.22
N LEU A 316 -4.39 2.35 12.90
CA LEU A 316 -4.66 1.89 11.55
C LEU A 316 -6.14 2.09 11.24
N ASN A 317 -6.47 2.82 10.18
CA ASN A 317 -7.82 2.99 9.70
C ASN A 317 -7.91 2.42 8.27
N VAL A 318 -8.90 1.57 8.02
CA VAL A 318 -9.25 1.04 6.70
C VAL A 318 -10.74 1.28 6.49
N SER A 319 -11.10 1.90 5.39
CA SER A 319 -12.49 2.28 5.14
C SER A 319 -12.92 2.04 3.70
N ALA A 320 -14.22 1.83 3.55
CA ALA A 320 -14.92 1.82 2.28
C ALA A 320 -16.19 2.68 2.39
N GLU A 321 -16.46 3.53 1.41
CA GLU A 321 -17.68 4.31 1.31
C GLU A 321 -18.27 4.15 -0.08
N PHE A 322 -19.52 3.72 -0.15
CA PHE A 322 -20.28 3.53 -1.38
C PHE A 322 -21.46 4.51 -1.45
N GLY A 323 -21.45 5.38 -2.45
CA GLY A 323 -22.49 6.38 -2.68
C GLY A 323 -23.57 5.89 -3.63
N VAL A 324 -24.81 6.21 -3.30
CA VAL A 324 -25.99 6.01 -4.14
C VAL A 324 -26.69 7.34 -4.40
N LEU A 325 -27.59 7.39 -5.40
CA LEU A 325 -28.33 8.60 -5.76
C LEU A 325 -27.43 9.84 -5.93
N LYS A 326 -26.37 9.71 -6.73
CA LYS A 326 -25.37 10.77 -6.94
C LYS A 326 -24.72 11.25 -5.62
N ASN A 327 -24.43 10.33 -4.73
CA ASN A 327 -23.84 10.56 -3.39
C ASN A 327 -24.75 11.34 -2.41
N VAL A 328 -26.05 11.46 -2.66
CA VAL A 328 -26.99 11.99 -1.67
C VAL A 328 -27.07 11.07 -0.46
N ILE A 329 -27.00 9.76 -0.68
CA ILE A 329 -26.92 8.73 0.35
C ILE A 329 -25.60 7.98 0.15
N SER A 330 -24.87 7.71 1.22
CA SER A 330 -23.74 6.77 1.16
C SER A 330 -23.69 5.86 2.38
N PHE A 331 -23.18 4.65 2.14
CA PHE A 331 -22.91 3.64 3.16
C PHE A 331 -21.40 3.57 3.37
N GLY A 332 -20.97 3.73 4.60
CA GLY A 332 -19.58 3.68 5.00
C GLY A 332 -19.30 2.52 5.94
N VAL A 333 -18.13 1.92 5.81
CA VAL A 333 -17.57 0.96 6.77
C VAL A 333 -16.16 1.42 7.11
N LEU A 334 -15.85 1.51 8.39
CA LEU A 334 -14.53 1.88 8.91
C LEU A 334 -14.07 0.81 9.90
N SER A 335 -12.96 0.18 9.62
CA SER A 335 -12.21 -0.64 10.57
C SER A 335 -11.08 0.19 11.13
N ARG A 336 -11.06 0.36 12.45
CA ARG A 336 -10.03 1.09 13.17
C ARG A 336 -9.35 0.17 14.16
N SER A 337 -8.03 0.07 14.11
CA SER A 337 -7.23 -0.69 15.05
C SER A 337 -6.26 0.25 15.75
N ILE A 338 -6.25 0.23 17.06
CA ILE A 338 -5.37 1.03 17.91
C ILE A 338 -4.45 0.08 18.66
N TYR A 339 -3.15 0.26 18.55
CA TYR A 339 -2.17 -0.50 19.33
C TYR A 339 -1.74 0.30 20.55
N ARG A 340 -2.01 -0.23 21.74
CA ARG A 340 -1.68 0.42 23.00
C ARG A 340 -1.41 -0.62 24.08
N GLU A 341 -0.37 -0.42 24.91
CA GLU A 341 -0.02 -1.30 26.02
C GLU A 341 0.05 -2.78 25.64
N ASN A 342 0.68 -3.07 24.49
CA ASN A 342 0.80 -4.42 23.92
C ASN A 342 -0.55 -5.11 23.59
N LYS A 343 -1.62 -4.33 23.41
CA LYS A 343 -2.94 -4.82 23.02
C LYS A 343 -3.45 -4.08 21.80
N PHE A 344 -4.15 -4.80 20.94
CA PHE A 344 -4.93 -4.21 19.85
C PHE A 344 -6.38 -4.02 20.31
N LEU A 345 -6.85 -2.81 20.16
CA LEU A 345 -8.27 -2.47 20.27
C LEU A 345 -8.84 -2.35 18.86
N HIS A 346 -9.79 -3.19 18.51
CA HIS A 346 -10.42 -3.19 17.19
C HIS A 346 -11.82 -2.59 17.27
N GLU A 347 -12.10 -1.63 16.39
CA GLU A 347 -13.40 -1.01 16.23
C GLU A 347 -13.86 -1.12 14.78
N LEU A 348 -15.05 -1.67 14.58
CA LEU A 348 -15.72 -1.70 13.29
C LEU A 348 -16.93 -0.79 13.36
N THR A 349 -16.95 0.25 12.54
CA THR A 349 -18.04 1.23 12.46
C THR A 349 -18.71 1.13 11.10
N THR A 350 -20.01 0.99 11.08
CA THR A 350 -20.85 1.17 9.90
C THR A 350 -21.53 2.53 9.97
N ALA A 351 -21.68 3.20 8.85
CA ALA A 351 -22.28 4.53 8.79
C ALA A 351 -23.23 4.67 7.60
N LEU A 352 -24.33 5.35 7.84
CA LEU A 352 -25.25 5.85 6.83
C LEU A 352 -25.11 7.37 6.78
N ASN A 353 -24.69 7.90 5.66
CA ASN A 353 -24.51 9.33 5.46
C ASN A 353 -25.59 9.87 4.52
N LEU A 354 -26.17 10.99 4.90
CA LEU A 354 -27.21 11.69 4.17
C LEU A 354 -26.75 13.11 3.85
N ARG A 355 -26.77 13.46 2.58
CA ARG A 355 -26.42 14.78 2.04
C ARG A 355 -27.59 15.37 1.29
N PRO A 356 -28.71 15.69 1.98
CA PRO A 356 -29.96 16.09 1.34
C PRO A 356 -29.80 17.39 0.55
N ILE A 357 -28.94 18.27 1.01
CA ILE A 357 -28.61 19.57 0.42
C ILE A 357 -27.11 19.87 0.58
N LYS A 358 -26.59 20.75 -0.27
CA LYS A 358 -25.14 21.02 -0.34
C LYS A 358 -24.51 21.54 0.95
N TRP A 359 -25.30 22.15 1.83
CA TRP A 359 -24.81 22.76 3.07
C TRP A 359 -25.03 21.87 4.31
N LEU A 360 -25.74 20.73 4.18
CA LEU A 360 -26.03 19.84 5.30
C LEU A 360 -25.56 18.42 5.00
N ASN A 361 -24.75 17.88 5.90
CA ASN A 361 -24.31 16.49 5.90
C ASN A 361 -24.66 15.87 7.25
N LEU A 362 -25.41 14.79 7.24
CA LEU A 362 -25.81 14.03 8.42
C LEU A 362 -25.21 12.63 8.34
N ALA A 363 -24.81 12.08 9.47
CA ALA A 363 -24.29 10.73 9.56
C ALA A 363 -24.92 10.00 10.75
N LEU A 364 -25.41 8.79 10.52
CA LEU A 364 -25.80 7.83 11.54
C LEU A 364 -24.80 6.70 11.52
N SER A 365 -24.24 6.32 12.66
CA SER A 365 -23.24 5.23 12.74
C SER A 365 -23.59 4.24 13.83
N TYR A 366 -23.09 3.02 13.66
CA TYR A 366 -23.09 1.97 14.66
C TYR A 366 -21.71 1.34 14.74
N SER A 367 -21.15 1.28 15.94
CA SER A 367 -19.81 0.76 16.19
C SER A 367 -19.84 -0.51 17.03
N VAL A 368 -18.96 -1.44 16.68
CA VAL A 368 -18.67 -2.68 17.42
C VAL A 368 -17.20 -2.63 17.82
N THR A 369 -16.91 -2.76 19.10
CA THR A 369 -15.54 -2.74 19.64
C THR A 369 -15.21 -4.11 20.23
N ASP A 370 -14.09 -4.71 19.82
CA ASP A 370 -13.61 -6.04 20.25
C ASP A 370 -14.71 -7.12 20.22
N GLY A 371 -15.55 -7.10 19.17
CA GLY A 371 -16.62 -8.05 18.96
C GLY A 371 -17.86 -7.83 19.85
N LYS A 372 -17.86 -6.79 20.69
CA LYS A 372 -19.03 -6.39 21.50
C LYS A 372 -19.73 -5.21 20.85
N ALA A 373 -21.05 -5.31 20.74
CA ALA A 373 -21.87 -4.19 20.33
C ALA A 373 -21.65 -3.01 21.28
N SER A 374 -21.35 -1.82 20.70
CA SER A 374 -20.89 -0.70 21.50
C SER A 374 -21.86 0.49 21.44
N THR A 375 -21.81 1.30 20.40
CA THR A 375 -22.48 2.61 20.43
C THR A 375 -23.18 2.95 19.13
N PHE A 376 -24.26 3.73 19.24
CA PHE A 376 -24.83 4.49 18.14
C PHE A 376 -24.23 5.90 18.13
N GLY A 377 -23.90 6.39 16.94
CA GLY A 377 -23.37 7.73 16.76
C GLY A 377 -24.22 8.58 15.82
N LEU A 378 -24.32 9.85 16.13
CA LEU A 378 -24.88 10.89 15.25
C LEU A 378 -23.80 11.90 14.91
N GLY A 379 -23.77 12.29 13.64
CA GLY A 379 -22.92 13.36 13.15
C GLY A 379 -23.74 14.35 12.33
N ALA A 380 -23.46 15.61 12.48
CA ALA A 380 -24.02 16.68 11.67
C ALA A 380 -22.91 17.65 11.28
N ASN A 381 -22.93 18.08 10.03
CA ASN A 381 -22.07 19.14 9.55
C ASN A 381 -22.92 20.13 8.77
N VAL A 382 -22.86 21.40 9.17
CA VAL A 382 -23.62 22.51 8.60
C VAL A 382 -22.65 23.53 8.04
N ARG A 383 -22.74 23.81 6.75
CA ARG A 383 -21.91 24.78 6.05
C ARG A 383 -22.74 25.95 5.54
N THR A 384 -22.60 27.12 6.15
CA THR A 384 -23.30 28.35 5.77
C THR A 384 -22.31 29.34 5.18
N GLY A 385 -22.24 29.42 3.84
CA GLY A 385 -21.26 30.29 3.18
C GLY A 385 -19.82 29.86 3.48
N ILE A 386 -19.09 30.70 4.18
CA ILE A 386 -17.70 30.44 4.60
C ILE A 386 -17.62 29.70 5.95
N PHE A 387 -18.69 29.70 6.73
CA PHE A 387 -18.68 29.07 8.05
C PHE A 387 -19.08 27.60 7.98
N ASN A 388 -18.38 26.80 8.72
CA ASN A 388 -18.64 25.37 8.82
C ASN A 388 -18.65 24.95 10.29
N ILE A 389 -19.75 24.38 10.72
CA ILE A 389 -19.95 23.88 12.08
C ILE A 389 -20.19 22.38 12.00
N PHE A 390 -19.53 21.62 12.82
CA PHE A 390 -19.78 20.20 12.92
C PHE A 390 -19.94 19.76 14.37
N LEU A 391 -20.78 18.75 14.55
CA LEU A 391 -20.97 18.05 15.81
C LEU A 391 -21.04 16.55 15.49
N SER A 392 -20.32 15.73 16.24
CA SER A 392 -20.52 14.28 16.24
C SER A 392 -20.48 13.77 17.67
N ALA A 393 -21.37 12.84 17.99
CA ALA A 393 -21.41 12.17 19.27
C ALA A 393 -21.80 10.70 19.05
N ASP A 394 -21.04 9.80 19.66
CA ASP A 394 -21.30 8.34 19.61
C ASP A 394 -22.01 7.86 20.87
N TYR A 395 -22.57 8.77 21.63
CA TYR A 395 -23.38 8.48 22.80
C TYR A 395 -24.81 8.94 22.56
N ILE A 396 -25.70 7.98 22.24
CA ILE A 396 -27.12 8.23 22.17
C ILE A 396 -27.77 7.30 23.21
N PRO A 397 -28.41 7.86 24.26
CA PRO A 397 -28.96 7.08 25.35
C PRO A 397 -30.30 6.41 24.99
N PHE A 398 -30.32 5.54 23.98
CA PHE A 398 -31.48 4.73 23.66
C PHE A 398 -31.42 3.37 24.39
N ARG A 399 -32.44 3.02 25.14
CA ARG A 399 -32.51 1.75 25.89
C ARG A 399 -32.68 0.52 25.02
N THR A 400 -33.37 0.62 23.91
CA THR A 400 -33.53 -0.36 22.83
C THR A 400 -34.29 0.31 21.70
N ILE A 401 -33.78 0.27 20.49
CA ILE A 401 -34.58 0.65 19.33
C ILE A 401 -35.31 -0.61 18.88
N GLY A 402 -36.52 -0.79 19.37
CA GLY A 402 -37.51 -1.60 18.68
C GLY A 402 -38.00 -0.76 17.50
N LEU A 403 -37.52 -0.99 16.30
CA LEU A 403 -38.18 -0.49 15.09
C LEU A 403 -39.47 -1.29 14.94
N ASP A 404 -40.55 -0.77 15.50
CA ASP A 404 -41.88 -1.35 15.30
C ASP A 404 -42.38 -0.90 13.93
N LEU A 405 -41.99 -1.66 12.91
CA LEU A 405 -42.45 -1.44 11.54
C LEU A 405 -43.95 -1.73 11.36
N GLN A 406 -44.65 -2.32 12.37
CA GLN A 406 -46.08 -2.51 12.33
C GLN A 406 -46.87 -1.20 12.35
N GLN A 407 -46.28 -0.12 12.86
CA GLN A 407 -46.88 1.23 12.77
C GLN A 407 -46.98 1.75 11.33
N PHE A 408 -46.15 1.27 10.43
CA PHE A 408 -46.14 1.68 9.01
C PHE A 408 -46.92 0.67 8.13
N ASN A 409 -46.93 -0.60 8.48
CA ASN A 409 -47.72 -1.63 7.79
C ASN A 409 -47.98 -2.83 8.71
N PRO A 410 -49.24 -3.09 9.07
CA PRO A 410 -49.65 -4.19 9.97
C PRO A 410 -49.30 -5.60 9.46
N GLN A 411 -48.97 -5.76 8.19
CA GLN A 411 -48.65 -7.06 7.57
C GLN A 411 -47.14 -7.41 7.66
N ILE A 412 -46.32 -6.52 8.15
CA ILE A 412 -44.90 -6.80 8.36
C ILE A 412 -44.70 -7.38 9.74
N PRO A 413 -44.12 -8.59 9.89
CA PRO A 413 -43.82 -9.13 11.19
C PRO A 413 -42.88 -8.19 11.96
N SER A 414 -43.15 -8.02 13.27
CA SER A 414 -42.33 -7.18 14.14
C SER A 414 -40.88 -7.69 14.18
N PHE A 415 -39.99 -7.07 13.44
CA PHE A 415 -38.54 -7.29 13.55
C PHE A 415 -38.01 -6.41 14.66
N ALA A 416 -37.92 -6.94 15.86
CA ALA A 416 -37.04 -6.38 16.88
C ALA A 416 -35.61 -6.79 16.52
N PHE A 417 -34.84 -5.89 15.90
CA PHE A 417 -33.41 -6.05 15.87
C PHE A 417 -32.86 -5.81 17.29
N PRO A 418 -32.36 -6.86 17.99
CA PRO A 418 -31.67 -6.65 19.25
C PRO A 418 -30.28 -6.09 18.93
N LEU A 419 -30.19 -4.80 18.61
CA LEU A 419 -28.92 -4.11 18.56
C LEU A 419 -28.46 -3.99 20.02
N GLY A 420 -27.47 -4.79 20.39
CA GLY A 420 -26.83 -4.71 21.70
C GLY A 420 -26.26 -3.31 21.88
N TYR A 421 -26.49 -2.74 23.05
CA TYR A 421 -26.06 -1.40 23.40
C TYR A 421 -25.26 -1.42 24.70
N HIS A 422 -24.04 -0.95 24.69
CA HIS A 422 -23.19 -0.83 25.85
C HIS A 422 -22.71 0.61 25.98
N ASN A 423 -22.95 1.26 27.12
CA ASN A 423 -22.61 2.63 27.43
C ASN A 423 -21.20 2.77 28.04
N ASP A 424 -20.25 1.97 27.60
CA ASP A 424 -18.88 1.98 28.12
C ASP A 424 -17.96 2.94 27.35
N ARG A 425 -18.49 3.60 26.32
CA ARG A 425 -17.71 4.49 25.45
C ARG A 425 -18.51 5.74 25.07
N VAL A 426 -17.82 6.88 25.12
CA VAL A 426 -18.32 8.17 24.66
C VAL A 426 -17.27 8.82 23.78
N ASN A 427 -17.58 9.04 22.50
CA ASN A 427 -16.80 9.87 21.62
C ASN A 427 -17.62 11.11 21.28
N MET A 428 -17.02 12.27 21.42
CA MET A 428 -17.65 13.55 21.06
C MET A 428 -16.64 14.40 20.30
N ALA A 429 -17.09 15.01 19.22
CA ALA A 429 -16.32 16.01 18.50
C ALA A 429 -17.22 17.18 18.12
N ILE A 430 -16.76 18.37 18.40
CA ILE A 430 -17.42 19.63 18.01
C ILE A 430 -16.37 20.56 17.43
N GLY A 431 -16.75 21.32 16.42
CA GLY A 431 -15.85 22.34 15.90
C GLY A 431 -16.52 23.35 14.99
N PHE A 432 -15.80 24.46 14.86
CA PHE A 432 -16.19 25.61 14.06
C PHE A 432 -14.98 26.09 13.27
N ASN A 433 -15.13 26.18 11.96
CA ASN A 433 -14.07 26.65 11.08
C ASN A 433 -14.60 27.54 9.95
N ILE A 434 -13.68 28.31 9.37
CA ILE A 434 -13.92 29.10 8.17
C ILE A 434 -13.34 28.33 7.00
N GLY A 435 -14.15 28.07 5.97
CA GLY A 435 -13.73 27.46 4.72
C GLY A 435 -14.04 28.38 3.53
N ILE A 436 -13.01 28.81 2.82
CA ILE A 436 -13.12 29.69 1.66
C ILE A 436 -12.87 28.87 0.40
N GLY A 437 -13.64 29.20 -0.68
CA GLY A 437 -13.40 28.58 -1.99
C GLY A 437 -13.94 27.15 -2.08
N THR A 438 -15.26 27.00 -2.03
CA THR A 438 -15.90 25.80 -2.57
C THR A 438 -16.07 26.02 -4.06
N HIS A 439 -15.03 25.78 -4.77
CA HIS A 439 -15.13 25.83 -6.21
C HIS A 439 -15.61 24.48 -6.71
N LYS A 440 -16.71 24.52 -7.48
CA LYS A 440 -17.01 23.48 -8.42
C LYS A 440 -15.89 23.54 -9.44
N ASP A 441 -15.06 22.56 -9.45
CA ASP A 441 -14.03 22.26 -10.40
C ASP A 441 -14.50 20.96 -11.07
N THR A 442 -15.15 21.11 -12.23
CA THR A 442 -15.91 20.03 -12.84
C THR A 442 -15.01 18.99 -13.47
N ASP A 443 -13.92 19.41 -14.09
CA ASP A 443 -12.93 18.55 -14.75
C ASP A 443 -11.74 18.23 -13.83
N LYS A 444 -11.64 18.92 -12.69
CA LYS A 444 -10.62 18.69 -11.63
C LYS A 444 -9.19 18.95 -12.09
N ASP A 445 -9.03 19.94 -12.93
CA ASP A 445 -7.74 20.43 -13.38
C ASP A 445 -7.00 21.30 -12.35
N GLY A 446 -7.72 21.73 -11.30
CA GLY A 446 -7.23 22.58 -10.21
C GLY A 446 -7.63 24.05 -10.36
N ILE A 447 -8.30 24.41 -11.44
CA ILE A 447 -8.90 25.74 -11.67
C ILE A 447 -10.42 25.60 -11.50
N SER A 448 -11.03 26.53 -10.82
CA SER A 448 -12.48 26.43 -10.63
C SER A 448 -13.27 26.82 -11.88
N ASP A 449 -14.43 26.20 -12.10
CA ASP A 449 -15.35 26.46 -13.20
C ASP A 449 -15.58 27.96 -13.47
N LYS A 450 -15.47 28.81 -12.46
CA LYS A 450 -15.65 30.27 -12.57
C LYS A 450 -14.50 30.95 -13.30
N PHE A 451 -13.30 30.45 -13.15
CA PHE A 451 -12.06 31.01 -13.72
C PHE A 451 -11.49 30.15 -14.84
N ASP A 452 -12.09 28.97 -15.01
CA ASP A 452 -11.73 28.02 -16.02
C ASP A 452 -12.36 28.41 -17.38
N ARG A 453 -11.50 28.43 -18.41
CA ARG A 453 -11.90 28.69 -19.79
C ARG A 453 -11.99 27.40 -20.61
N CYS A 454 -11.42 26.31 -20.11
CA CYS A 454 -11.38 25.02 -20.77
C CYS A 454 -12.00 23.94 -19.85
N PRO A 455 -13.33 23.96 -19.63
CA PRO A 455 -14.04 23.21 -18.57
C PRO A 455 -14.07 21.68 -18.74
N ASP A 456 -13.48 21.17 -19.81
CA ASP A 456 -13.41 19.75 -20.14
C ASP A 456 -11.95 19.26 -20.25
N THR A 457 -11.01 19.93 -19.58
CA THR A 457 -9.62 19.51 -19.57
C THR A 457 -9.49 18.11 -18.97
N PRO A 458 -8.83 17.17 -19.66
CA PRO A 458 -8.66 15.83 -19.13
C PRO A 458 -7.92 15.84 -17.81
N PHE A 459 -8.41 15.06 -16.84
CA PHE A 459 -7.82 14.98 -15.52
C PHE A 459 -6.34 14.62 -15.61
N GLY A 460 -5.54 15.45 -15.06
CA GLY A 460 -4.14 15.15 -14.96
C GLY A 460 -3.26 15.92 -15.90
N VAL A 461 -3.85 16.59 -16.84
CA VAL A 461 -3.15 17.49 -17.75
C VAL A 461 -2.67 18.72 -16.98
N LYS A 462 -1.47 19.17 -17.28
CA LYS A 462 -0.94 20.44 -16.76
C LYS A 462 -1.65 21.59 -17.45
N VAL A 463 -2.20 22.49 -16.65
CA VAL A 463 -2.95 23.64 -17.15
C VAL A 463 -2.28 24.97 -16.83
N ASP A 464 -2.62 26.00 -17.57
CA ASP A 464 -2.26 27.39 -17.28
C ASP A 464 -3.17 27.96 -16.17
N SER A 465 -2.99 29.24 -15.86
CA SER A 465 -3.79 29.94 -14.83
C SER A 465 -5.29 30.11 -15.19
N ARG A 466 -5.72 29.68 -16.37
CA ARG A 466 -7.08 29.78 -16.89
C ARG A 466 -7.73 28.41 -17.10
N GLY A 467 -7.10 27.33 -16.65
CA GLY A 467 -7.59 25.96 -16.80
C GLY A 467 -7.36 25.34 -18.17
N CYS A 468 -6.64 26.00 -19.05
CA CYS A 468 -6.38 25.43 -20.36
C CYS A 468 -5.07 24.66 -20.39
N PRO A 469 -5.03 23.52 -21.11
CA PRO A 469 -3.83 22.75 -21.27
C PRO A 469 -2.65 23.60 -21.75
N VAL A 470 -1.48 23.39 -21.14
CA VAL A 470 -0.26 24.11 -21.54
C VAL A 470 0.17 23.65 -22.91
N ASP A 471 0.52 24.61 -23.76
CA ASP A 471 1.12 24.46 -25.08
C ASP A 471 2.43 25.24 -25.02
N SER A 472 3.55 24.52 -24.88
CA SER A 472 4.87 25.11 -24.52
C SER A 472 5.54 25.76 -25.71
N ASP A 473 5.44 25.20 -26.89
CA ASP A 473 6.07 25.71 -28.11
C ASP A 473 5.12 26.53 -28.98
N LYS A 474 3.80 26.51 -28.65
CA LYS A 474 2.74 27.32 -29.27
C LYS A 474 2.48 26.95 -30.73
N ASP A 475 2.48 25.68 -31.00
CA ASP A 475 2.13 25.13 -32.31
C ASP A 475 0.62 24.84 -32.45
N GLY A 476 -0.14 24.99 -31.34
CA GLY A 476 -1.58 24.79 -31.29
C GLY A 476 -1.98 23.42 -30.76
N VAL A 477 -1.04 22.52 -30.47
CA VAL A 477 -1.27 21.21 -29.85
C VAL A 477 -0.78 21.25 -28.42
N PRO A 478 -1.61 20.93 -27.43
CA PRO A 478 -1.19 20.93 -26.03
C PRO A 478 -0.11 19.90 -25.73
N ASP A 479 0.82 20.23 -24.80
CA ASP A 479 1.96 19.39 -24.38
C ASP A 479 1.62 17.91 -24.10
N TYR A 480 0.39 17.61 -23.68
CA TYR A 480 -0.01 16.24 -23.34
C TYR A 480 -0.45 15.40 -24.56
N LEU A 481 -0.73 16.04 -25.68
CA LEU A 481 -1.03 15.42 -26.99
C LEU A 481 0.13 15.55 -27.95
N ASP A 482 1.06 16.44 -27.64
CA ASP A 482 2.17 16.82 -28.48
C ASP A 482 3.32 15.81 -28.36
N LEU A 483 3.64 15.17 -29.47
CA LEU A 483 4.75 14.25 -29.62
C LEU A 483 6.06 14.97 -29.99
N CYS A 484 5.94 16.23 -30.48
CA CYS A 484 7.05 17.05 -30.94
C CYS A 484 7.16 18.38 -30.14
N PRO A 485 7.52 18.35 -28.83
CA PRO A 485 7.37 19.46 -27.90
C PRO A 485 8.33 20.66 -28.11
N ASN A 486 8.97 20.75 -29.27
CA ASN A 486 9.85 21.84 -29.66
C ASN A 486 9.69 22.16 -31.14
N THR A 487 8.48 22.19 -31.64
CA THR A 487 8.18 22.52 -33.05
C THR A 487 8.75 23.89 -33.41
N PRO A 488 9.58 23.99 -34.46
CA PRO A 488 10.16 25.25 -34.92
C PRO A 488 9.07 26.26 -35.25
N LYS A 489 9.36 27.53 -35.02
CA LYS A 489 8.38 28.60 -35.20
C LYS A 489 7.83 28.65 -36.63
N GLU A 490 8.65 28.31 -37.61
CA GLU A 490 8.34 28.28 -39.05
C GLU A 490 7.36 27.14 -39.38
N ALA A 491 7.41 26.04 -38.63
CA ALA A 491 6.57 24.85 -38.82
C ALA A 491 5.21 24.91 -38.10
N ARG A 492 5.02 25.83 -37.14
CA ARG A 492 3.83 25.88 -36.24
C ARG A 492 2.47 25.98 -36.96
N ALA A 493 2.44 26.46 -38.18
CA ALA A 493 1.23 26.52 -38.98
C ALA A 493 0.98 25.24 -39.81
N PHE A 494 1.93 24.31 -39.79
CA PHE A 494 1.95 23.10 -40.61
C PHE A 494 2.18 21.86 -39.74
N VAL A 495 1.46 21.76 -38.62
CA VAL A 495 1.53 20.60 -37.71
C VAL A 495 0.31 19.74 -37.82
N GLY A 496 0.49 18.44 -37.54
CA GLY A 496 -0.58 17.47 -37.40
C GLY A 496 -1.26 17.56 -36.03
N PRO A 497 -2.29 16.73 -35.81
CA PRO A 497 -3.00 16.67 -34.53
C PRO A 497 -2.13 16.16 -33.37
N ASP A 498 -0.97 15.66 -33.64
CA ASP A 498 0.06 15.17 -32.72
C ASP A 498 1.18 16.17 -32.44
N GLY A 499 1.08 17.41 -32.96
CA GLY A 499 2.05 18.49 -32.76
C GLY A 499 3.32 18.36 -33.60
N CYS A 500 3.41 17.34 -34.44
CA CYS A 500 4.58 17.17 -35.30
C CYS A 500 4.38 17.87 -36.64
N PRO A 501 5.45 18.46 -37.20
CA PRO A 501 5.38 19.01 -38.54
C PRO A 501 4.85 17.99 -39.54
N LEU A 502 3.90 18.43 -40.37
CA LEU A 502 3.36 17.59 -41.42
C LEU A 502 4.45 17.21 -42.42
N ASP A 503 4.38 16.00 -42.88
CA ASP A 503 5.19 15.40 -43.93
C ASP A 503 4.18 14.66 -44.82
N THR A 504 3.68 15.36 -45.84
CA THR A 504 2.49 14.92 -46.56
C THR A 504 2.78 13.74 -47.47
N ASP A 505 3.94 13.66 -48.07
CA ASP A 505 4.35 12.56 -48.94
C ASP A 505 5.16 11.48 -48.21
N GLY A 506 5.62 11.76 -46.97
CA GLY A 506 6.23 10.78 -46.08
C GLY A 506 7.70 10.49 -46.38
N ASP A 507 8.39 11.38 -47.08
CA ASP A 507 9.79 11.22 -47.49
C ASP A 507 10.78 11.50 -46.36
N GLY A 508 10.31 12.13 -45.27
CA GLY A 508 11.10 12.47 -44.08
C GLY A 508 11.55 13.93 -44.02
N VAL A 509 11.19 14.76 -45.01
CA VAL A 509 11.36 16.20 -45.00
C VAL A 509 9.99 16.86 -44.77
N PRO A 510 9.85 17.64 -43.71
CA PRO A 510 8.55 18.29 -43.44
C PRO A 510 8.11 19.25 -44.52
N ASP A 511 6.80 19.34 -44.79
CA ASP A 511 6.18 20.17 -45.83
C ASP A 511 6.69 21.61 -45.88
N TYR A 512 7.03 22.20 -44.73
CA TYR A 512 7.50 23.59 -44.69
C TYR A 512 8.94 23.79 -45.22
N LEU A 513 9.72 22.68 -45.36
CA LEU A 513 11.06 22.66 -45.94
C LEU A 513 11.09 21.99 -47.31
N ASP A 514 10.09 21.23 -47.65
CA ASP A 514 10.04 20.37 -48.79
C ASP A 514 9.74 21.14 -50.10
N LYS A 515 10.55 20.89 -51.12
CA LYS A 515 10.39 21.42 -52.47
C LYS A 515 9.91 20.40 -53.47
N CYS A 516 9.86 19.16 -53.13
CA CYS A 516 9.41 18.04 -53.94
C CYS A 516 8.23 17.30 -53.22
N PRO A 517 7.10 17.98 -53.01
CA PRO A 517 5.98 17.52 -52.14
C PRO A 517 5.18 16.30 -52.63
N ASP A 518 5.60 15.69 -53.70
CA ASP A 518 5.03 14.49 -54.31
C ASP A 518 6.05 13.34 -54.35
N SER A 519 7.11 13.39 -53.58
CA SER A 519 8.10 12.33 -53.46
C SER A 519 7.45 11.04 -53.01
N SER A 520 7.97 9.92 -53.44
CA SER A 520 7.47 8.64 -52.96
C SER A 520 7.77 8.45 -51.47
N PRO A 521 6.83 7.97 -50.63
CA PRO A 521 7.15 7.61 -49.22
C PRO A 521 8.28 6.57 -49.09
N LEU A 522 8.56 5.85 -50.16
CA LEU A 522 9.69 4.92 -50.22
C LEU A 522 11.03 5.64 -50.29
N ALA A 523 11.04 6.91 -50.72
CA ALA A 523 12.24 7.74 -50.80
C ALA A 523 12.74 8.23 -49.42
N ARG A 524 12.03 7.90 -48.33
CA ARG A 524 12.39 8.30 -46.98
C ARG A 524 13.81 7.90 -46.60
N GLY A 525 14.64 8.88 -46.33
CA GLY A 525 16.06 8.68 -46.04
C GLY A 525 16.95 8.64 -47.27
N PHE A 526 16.36 8.82 -48.47
CA PHE A 526 17.03 8.90 -49.77
C PHE A 526 16.66 10.18 -50.51
N VAL A 527 16.37 11.22 -49.75
CA VAL A 527 16.06 12.56 -50.28
C VAL A 527 17.13 13.53 -49.81
N ASP A 528 17.33 14.62 -50.57
CA ASP A 528 18.19 15.72 -50.18
C ASP A 528 17.54 16.59 -49.09
N GLU A 529 18.21 17.65 -48.67
CA GLU A 529 17.71 18.60 -47.66
C GLU A 529 16.42 19.34 -48.07
N ASN A 530 16.02 19.25 -49.31
CA ASN A 530 14.81 19.85 -49.89
C ASN A 530 13.71 18.83 -50.20
N GLY A 531 13.83 17.58 -49.76
CA GLY A 531 12.82 16.53 -50.00
C GLY A 531 12.90 15.91 -51.41
N CYS A 532 13.92 16.19 -52.19
CA CYS A 532 14.02 15.65 -53.55
C CYS A 532 14.80 14.35 -53.59
N PRO A 533 14.31 13.28 -54.22
CA PRO A 533 14.98 12.01 -54.32
C PRO A 533 16.39 12.10 -54.92
N ILE A 534 17.34 11.42 -54.30
CA ILE A 534 18.75 11.36 -54.70
C ILE A 534 18.93 10.20 -55.68
N ASP A 535 19.79 10.43 -56.67
CA ASP A 535 20.33 9.44 -57.60
C ASP A 535 21.87 9.59 -57.53
N THR A 536 22.51 8.73 -56.75
CA THR A 536 23.91 8.89 -56.33
C THR A 536 24.91 8.54 -57.46
N ASP A 537 24.63 7.49 -58.25
CA ASP A 537 25.50 7.01 -59.31
C ASP A 537 25.07 7.49 -60.72
N GLN A 538 23.91 8.19 -60.79
CA GLN A 538 23.38 8.82 -62.01
C GLN A 538 23.07 7.81 -63.13
N ASP A 539 22.58 6.64 -62.75
CA ASP A 539 22.17 5.62 -63.71
C ASP A 539 20.72 5.83 -64.17
N GLY A 540 19.97 6.77 -63.52
CA GLY A 540 18.58 7.14 -63.84
C GLY A 540 17.57 6.45 -62.95
N VAL A 541 17.97 5.69 -61.93
CA VAL A 541 17.14 5.08 -60.88
C VAL A 541 17.50 5.75 -59.57
N PHE A 542 16.49 6.25 -58.87
CA PHE A 542 16.74 6.88 -57.56
C PHE A 542 17.21 5.89 -56.53
N ASP A 543 18.08 6.31 -55.60
CA ASP A 543 18.72 5.48 -54.54
C ASP A 543 17.73 4.59 -53.77
N TYR A 544 16.50 5.02 -53.54
CA TYR A 544 15.49 4.24 -52.81
C TYR A 544 14.89 3.09 -53.61
N MET A 545 15.05 3.10 -54.93
CA MET A 545 14.62 2.02 -55.83
C MET A 545 15.80 1.23 -56.35
N ASP A 546 16.98 1.82 -56.22
CA ASP A 546 18.23 1.28 -56.74
C ASP A 546 18.74 0.19 -55.83
N LYS A 547 19.00 -0.99 -56.40
CA LYS A 547 19.60 -2.14 -55.76
C LYS A 547 21.11 -2.28 -56.00
N CYS A 548 21.60 -1.50 -56.94
CA CYS A 548 22.99 -1.54 -57.41
C CYS A 548 23.62 -0.14 -57.39
N PRO A 549 23.81 0.48 -56.22
CA PRO A 549 24.11 1.89 -56.01
C PRO A 549 25.51 2.36 -56.50
N ASP A 550 26.24 1.50 -57.13
CA ASP A 550 27.59 1.79 -57.68
C ASP A 550 27.67 1.41 -59.17
N THR A 551 26.54 1.44 -59.88
CA THR A 551 26.54 1.14 -61.31
C THR A 551 27.39 2.14 -62.08
N PRO A 552 28.33 1.70 -62.92
CA PRO A 552 29.17 2.63 -63.66
C PRO A 552 28.34 3.50 -64.64
N ILE A 553 28.63 4.79 -64.71
CA ILE A 553 27.90 5.73 -65.56
C ILE A 553 27.89 5.26 -67.02
N GLY A 554 26.66 5.21 -67.60
CA GLY A 554 26.44 4.85 -69.00
C GLY A 554 26.25 3.39 -69.31
N ILE A 555 26.22 2.54 -68.31
CA ILE A 555 25.81 1.14 -68.42
C ILE A 555 24.26 1.08 -68.48
N ALA A 556 23.73 0.21 -69.31
CA ALA A 556 22.30 -0.06 -69.37
C ALA A 556 21.83 -0.82 -68.11
N VAL A 557 20.83 -0.28 -67.42
CA VAL A 557 20.31 -0.87 -66.17
C VAL A 557 18.86 -1.31 -66.34
N ASP A 558 18.41 -2.18 -65.50
CA ASP A 558 17.04 -2.59 -65.38
C ASP A 558 16.19 -1.57 -64.57
N SER A 559 14.95 -1.85 -64.26
CA SER A 559 14.07 -0.95 -63.52
C SER A 559 14.42 -0.77 -62.04
N VAL A 560 15.44 -1.43 -61.55
CA VAL A 560 15.93 -1.37 -60.13
C VAL A 560 17.44 -0.99 -60.09
N GLY A 561 17.94 -0.34 -61.11
CA GLY A 561 19.31 0.20 -61.15
C GLY A 561 20.42 -0.82 -61.32
N CYS A 562 20.08 -2.09 -61.55
CA CYS A 562 21.15 -3.08 -61.75
C CYS A 562 21.48 -3.28 -63.17
N PRO A 563 22.77 -3.42 -63.51
CA PRO A 563 23.23 -3.76 -64.86
C PRO A 563 22.48 -4.97 -65.43
N ILE A 564 22.07 -4.89 -66.68
CA ILE A 564 21.32 -5.98 -67.36
C ILE A 564 22.20 -7.21 -67.38
N ASP A 565 21.62 -8.37 -67.05
CA ASP A 565 22.16 -9.70 -67.09
C ASP A 565 21.13 -10.54 -67.89
N THR A 566 21.42 -10.75 -69.17
CA THR A 566 20.44 -11.29 -70.13
C THR A 566 20.15 -12.75 -69.94
N ASP A 567 21.16 -13.57 -69.62
CA ASP A 567 21.01 -15.02 -69.42
C ASP A 567 20.83 -15.43 -67.94
N ASN A 568 20.96 -14.44 -67.03
CA ASN A 568 20.74 -14.55 -65.58
C ASN A 568 21.74 -15.49 -64.87
N ASP A 569 22.97 -15.58 -65.36
CA ASP A 569 24.01 -16.38 -64.74
C ASP A 569 24.69 -15.68 -63.55
N GLY A 570 24.48 -14.37 -63.41
CA GLY A 570 25.00 -13.53 -62.31
C GLY A 570 26.15 -12.66 -62.73
N VAL A 571 26.55 -12.68 -64.00
CA VAL A 571 27.55 -11.77 -64.59
C VAL A 571 26.84 -10.82 -65.55
N PRO A 572 26.89 -9.53 -65.32
CA PRO A 572 26.22 -8.55 -66.19
C PRO A 572 26.74 -8.58 -67.62
N ASP A 573 25.87 -8.33 -68.63
CA ASP A 573 26.14 -8.35 -70.07
C ASP A 573 27.44 -7.63 -70.46
N TYR A 574 27.80 -6.54 -69.75
CA TYR A 574 29.01 -5.78 -70.10
C TYR A 574 30.32 -6.41 -69.66
N LEU A 575 30.23 -7.43 -68.81
CA LEU A 575 31.39 -8.24 -68.36
C LEU A 575 31.35 -9.66 -68.84
N ASP A 576 30.22 -10.10 -69.39
CA ASP A 576 29.99 -11.49 -69.74
C ASP A 576 30.56 -11.90 -71.08
N LEU A 577 31.38 -12.93 -71.10
CA LEU A 577 31.95 -13.57 -72.29
C LEU A 577 31.21 -14.85 -72.73
N CYS A 578 30.34 -15.40 -71.92
CA CYS A 578 29.57 -16.60 -72.18
C CYS A 578 28.04 -16.32 -72.07
N PRO A 579 27.43 -15.47 -72.94
CA PRO A 579 26.11 -14.89 -72.79
C PRO A 579 24.94 -15.86 -72.95
N ASP A 580 25.16 -17.12 -73.04
CA ASP A 580 24.17 -18.20 -73.13
C ASP A 580 24.29 -19.20 -71.96
N SER A 581 24.90 -18.83 -70.83
CA SER A 581 25.01 -19.67 -69.68
C SER A 581 23.62 -19.97 -69.07
N PRO A 582 23.32 -21.20 -68.63
CA PRO A 582 22.00 -21.46 -68.06
C PRO A 582 21.80 -20.66 -66.75
N ALA A 583 20.65 -20.01 -66.60
CA ALA A 583 20.31 -19.26 -65.39
C ALA A 583 20.37 -20.12 -64.08
N ALA A 584 20.30 -21.45 -64.19
CA ALA A 584 20.49 -22.37 -63.10
C ALA A 584 21.97 -22.46 -62.63
N ALA A 585 22.90 -22.01 -63.43
CA ALA A 585 24.34 -21.99 -63.12
C ALA A 585 24.79 -20.73 -62.36
N ARG A 586 23.87 -19.89 -61.98
CA ARG A 586 24.12 -18.68 -61.23
C ARG A 586 24.90 -18.92 -59.94
N GLY A 587 26.08 -18.34 -59.82
CA GLY A 587 27.00 -18.56 -58.70
C GLY A 587 27.96 -19.75 -58.91
N PHE A 588 27.84 -20.44 -60.04
CA PHE A 588 28.70 -21.52 -60.50
C PHE A 588 29.36 -21.18 -61.83
N VAL A 589 29.53 -19.91 -62.09
CA VAL A 589 30.26 -19.39 -63.24
C VAL A 589 31.49 -18.62 -62.76
N ASP A 590 32.50 -18.48 -63.63
CA ASP A 590 33.68 -17.66 -63.38
C ASP A 590 33.34 -16.17 -63.53
N ALA A 591 34.35 -15.30 -63.32
CA ALA A 591 34.17 -13.85 -63.41
C ALA A 591 33.78 -13.36 -64.83
N ASN A 592 33.80 -14.22 -65.83
CA ASN A 592 33.45 -13.92 -67.23
C ASN A 592 32.16 -14.64 -67.66
N GLY A 593 31.38 -15.18 -66.72
CA GLY A 593 30.12 -15.85 -67.01
C GLY A 593 30.24 -17.33 -67.47
N CYS A 594 31.39 -17.92 -67.43
CA CYS A 594 31.59 -19.27 -67.94
C CYS A 594 31.55 -20.33 -66.83
N LEU A 595 30.89 -21.49 -67.11
CA LEU A 595 30.61 -22.54 -66.13
C LEU A 595 31.86 -23.08 -65.43
N LEU A 596 31.78 -23.25 -64.12
CA LEU A 596 32.78 -23.89 -63.28
C LEU A 596 32.53 -25.41 -63.16
N ASP A 597 33.63 -26.18 -63.05
CA ASP A 597 33.69 -27.61 -62.73
C ASP A 597 34.87 -27.71 -61.76
N SER A 598 34.60 -27.70 -60.44
CA SER A 598 35.60 -27.50 -59.40
C SER A 598 36.44 -28.72 -59.07
N ASP A 599 35.92 -29.92 -59.22
CA ASP A 599 36.65 -31.18 -58.98
C ASP A 599 37.00 -31.95 -60.24
N ASP A 600 36.64 -31.32 -61.40
CA ASP A 600 36.94 -31.85 -62.72
C ASP A 600 36.36 -33.23 -62.99
N ASP A 601 35.25 -33.65 -62.38
CA ASP A 601 34.62 -34.94 -62.59
C ASP A 601 33.77 -34.99 -63.86
N GLY A 602 33.55 -33.89 -64.53
CA GLY A 602 32.83 -33.68 -65.76
C GLY A 602 31.41 -33.29 -65.64
N ILE A 603 30.94 -33.02 -64.38
CA ILE A 603 29.64 -32.44 -64.09
C ILE A 603 29.87 -31.01 -63.62
N PRO A 604 29.30 -30.00 -64.25
CA PRO A 604 29.47 -28.62 -63.82
C PRO A 604 28.91 -28.42 -62.38
N ASP A 605 29.59 -27.58 -61.56
CA ASP A 605 29.31 -27.33 -60.13
C ASP A 605 27.81 -27.09 -59.84
N TYR A 606 27.05 -26.48 -60.74
CA TYR A 606 25.61 -26.21 -60.53
C TYR A 606 24.72 -27.47 -60.66
N LEU A 607 25.20 -28.53 -61.25
CA LEU A 607 24.54 -29.84 -61.37
C LEU A 607 25.13 -30.87 -60.41
N ASP A 608 26.28 -30.53 -59.85
CA ASP A 608 27.02 -31.44 -58.99
C ASP A 608 26.55 -31.36 -57.55
N LEU A 609 26.08 -32.48 -57.02
CA LEU A 609 25.63 -32.62 -55.62
C LEU A 609 26.77 -33.08 -54.69
N CYS A 610 27.89 -33.51 -55.27
CA CYS A 610 29.03 -34.10 -54.58
C CYS A 610 30.35 -33.41 -54.96
N PRO A 611 30.52 -32.09 -54.67
CA PRO A 611 31.56 -31.23 -55.26
C PRO A 611 33.00 -31.48 -54.78
N ASP A 612 33.25 -32.57 -54.11
CA ASP A 612 34.56 -33.03 -53.64
C ASP A 612 34.80 -34.52 -54.06
N THR A 613 34.35 -34.92 -55.22
CA THR A 613 34.55 -36.25 -55.68
C THR A 613 36.06 -36.60 -55.83
N PRO A 614 36.56 -37.59 -55.14
CA PRO A 614 37.97 -37.93 -55.23
C PRO A 614 38.39 -38.26 -56.67
N ILE A 615 39.54 -37.77 -57.12
CA ILE A 615 40.03 -37.92 -58.44
C ILE A 615 40.17 -39.37 -58.85
N GLU A 616 40.34 -40.28 -57.87
CA GLU A 616 40.41 -41.73 -58.07
C GLU A 616 39.04 -42.35 -58.42
N ALA A 617 37.94 -41.70 -58.08
CA ALA A 617 36.57 -42.14 -58.33
C ALA A 617 35.97 -41.56 -59.62
N ARG A 618 36.72 -40.78 -60.35
CA ARG A 618 36.30 -40.20 -61.62
C ARG A 618 35.80 -41.30 -62.62
N GLY A 619 34.55 -41.15 -63.05
CA GLY A 619 33.88 -42.12 -63.87
C GLY A 619 33.05 -43.19 -63.11
N TYR A 620 33.06 -43.13 -61.79
CA TYR A 620 32.17 -43.84 -60.86
C TYR A 620 31.19 -42.91 -60.15
N VAL A 621 30.80 -41.86 -60.85
CA VAL A 621 29.81 -40.92 -60.42
C VAL A 621 28.52 -41.04 -61.21
N ASP A 622 27.40 -40.71 -60.59
CA ASP A 622 26.11 -40.60 -61.24
C ASP A 622 25.98 -39.27 -62.00
N ILE A 623 24.79 -39.02 -62.54
CA ILE A 623 24.48 -37.77 -63.28
C ILE A 623 24.48 -36.50 -62.39
N ASN A 624 24.62 -36.63 -61.06
CA ASN A 624 24.67 -35.56 -60.06
C ASN A 624 26.08 -35.45 -59.45
N GLY A 625 27.11 -36.07 -60.01
CA GLY A 625 28.46 -36.01 -59.48
C GLY A 625 28.72 -36.88 -58.23
N CYS A 626 27.75 -37.66 -57.80
CA CYS A 626 27.88 -38.44 -56.55
C CYS A 626 28.38 -39.90 -56.82
N LEU A 627 29.19 -40.35 -55.90
CA LEU A 627 29.71 -41.70 -55.93
C LEU A 627 28.59 -42.76 -55.97
N ILE A 628 28.72 -43.75 -56.85
CA ILE A 628 27.78 -44.85 -56.94
C ILE A 628 28.10 -45.84 -55.81
N ASP A 629 27.05 -46.29 -55.11
CA ASP A 629 27.05 -47.35 -54.12
C ASP A 629 25.91 -48.29 -54.52
N ALA A 630 26.26 -49.45 -55.21
CA ALA A 630 25.27 -50.24 -55.90
C ALA A 630 24.42 -51.16 -55.01
N ASP A 631 24.90 -51.51 -53.82
CA ASP A 631 24.17 -52.33 -52.87
C ASP A 631 23.73 -51.55 -51.59
N ASP A 632 24.00 -50.24 -51.55
CA ASP A 632 23.61 -49.33 -50.44
C ASP A 632 24.13 -49.72 -49.04
N ASP A 633 25.32 -50.31 -48.97
CA ASP A 633 25.93 -50.72 -47.71
C ASP A 633 26.80 -49.59 -47.05
N GLY A 634 26.94 -48.47 -47.74
CA GLY A 634 27.67 -47.28 -47.29
C GLY A 634 29.13 -47.25 -47.73
N VAL A 635 29.57 -48.16 -48.52
CA VAL A 635 30.91 -48.18 -49.12
C VAL A 635 30.76 -48.03 -50.64
N PRO A 636 31.28 -46.96 -51.23
CA PRO A 636 31.12 -46.72 -52.66
C PRO A 636 31.82 -47.78 -53.52
N ASP A 637 31.21 -48.08 -54.70
CA ASP A 637 31.62 -49.15 -55.63
C ASP A 637 33.13 -49.19 -55.94
N TYR A 638 33.80 -48.04 -56.01
CA TYR A 638 35.23 -47.95 -56.31
C TYR A 638 36.13 -48.42 -55.16
N ARG A 639 35.56 -48.69 -53.97
CA ARG A 639 36.25 -49.20 -52.77
C ARG A 639 35.64 -50.45 -52.18
N ASP A 640 34.53 -50.91 -52.76
CA ASP A 640 33.77 -51.98 -52.20
C ASP A 640 34.32 -53.37 -52.69
N ASP A 641 34.72 -54.18 -51.73
CA ASP A 641 35.20 -55.58 -51.99
C ASP A 641 34.04 -56.62 -51.97
N CYS A 642 32.85 -56.24 -51.48
CA CYS A 642 31.67 -57.11 -51.35
C CYS A 642 30.41 -56.47 -51.98
N PRO A 643 30.35 -56.18 -53.26
CA PRO A 643 29.36 -55.32 -53.95
C PRO A 643 27.91 -55.84 -53.98
N ASP A 644 27.62 -56.93 -53.29
CA ASP A 644 26.33 -57.60 -53.19
C ASP A 644 25.97 -57.81 -51.68
N THR A 645 26.32 -56.95 -50.77
CA THR A 645 26.04 -57.08 -49.32
C THR A 645 24.55 -57.23 -49.07
N PRO A 646 24.11 -58.27 -48.33
CA PRO A 646 22.71 -58.55 -48.06
C PRO A 646 22.05 -57.34 -47.31
N PHE A 647 20.80 -57.00 -47.65
CA PHE A 647 20.05 -55.87 -47.10
C PHE A 647 20.09 -55.84 -45.57
N ASP A 648 19.98 -57.01 -44.90
CA ASP A 648 19.94 -57.05 -43.42
C ASP A 648 21.33 -56.89 -42.79
N ALA A 649 22.42 -56.92 -43.59
CA ALA A 649 23.80 -56.73 -43.12
C ALA A 649 24.35 -55.31 -43.35
N ARG A 650 23.68 -54.49 -44.14
CA ARG A 650 24.18 -53.20 -44.62
C ARG A 650 24.58 -52.19 -43.51
N GLU A 651 23.93 -52.26 -42.33
CA GLU A 651 24.31 -51.42 -41.21
C GLU A 651 25.51 -51.96 -40.40
N SER A 652 25.99 -53.17 -40.72
CA SER A 652 27.03 -53.82 -39.96
C SER A 652 28.14 -54.37 -40.87
N VAL A 653 28.63 -53.54 -41.78
CA VAL A 653 29.75 -53.81 -42.65
C VAL A 653 31.07 -53.22 -42.14
N ASP A 654 32.18 -53.79 -42.61
CA ASP A 654 33.49 -53.21 -42.37
C ASP A 654 33.78 -52.08 -43.41
N HIS A 655 34.98 -51.52 -43.37
CA HIS A 655 35.39 -50.37 -44.22
C HIS A 655 35.59 -50.83 -45.74
N ARG A 656 35.35 -52.04 -46.06
CA ARG A 656 35.43 -52.64 -47.42
C ARG A 656 34.10 -53.24 -47.89
N GLY A 657 33.01 -52.84 -47.24
CA GLY A 657 31.68 -53.29 -47.60
C GLY A 657 31.30 -54.69 -47.13
N CYS A 658 32.14 -55.40 -46.41
CA CYS A 658 31.85 -56.78 -46.02
C CYS A 658 31.24 -56.89 -44.62
N PRO A 659 30.20 -57.74 -44.39
CA PRO A 659 29.55 -57.94 -43.13
C PRO A 659 30.49 -58.25 -41.96
N LYS A 660 30.40 -57.51 -40.88
CA LYS A 660 31.23 -57.66 -39.66
C LYS A 660 30.82 -58.87 -38.84
N ASP A 661 31.82 -59.47 -38.23
CA ASP A 661 31.73 -60.50 -37.21
C ASP A 661 32.61 -60.00 -36.03
N SER A 662 32.02 -59.44 -35.02
CA SER A 662 32.73 -58.64 -33.97
C SER A 662 33.41 -59.52 -32.92
N ASP A 663 32.99 -60.78 -32.74
CA ASP A 663 33.53 -61.69 -31.75
C ASP A 663 34.16 -62.93 -32.34
N PHE A 664 34.15 -63.03 -33.70
CA PHE A 664 34.82 -64.05 -34.51
C PHE A 664 34.30 -65.47 -34.26
N ASP A 665 33.03 -65.64 -33.96
CA ASP A 665 32.42 -66.91 -33.74
C ASP A 665 31.90 -67.57 -35.05
N GLY A 666 31.98 -66.85 -36.18
CA GLY A 666 31.61 -67.28 -37.51
C GLY A 666 30.16 -66.93 -37.87
N ILE A 667 29.45 -66.11 -37.00
CA ILE A 667 28.13 -65.61 -37.28
C ILE A 667 28.26 -64.06 -37.39
N PRO A 668 27.95 -63.50 -38.53
CA PRO A 668 28.01 -62.04 -38.68
C PRO A 668 27.09 -61.36 -37.69
N ASP A 669 27.50 -60.18 -37.18
CA ASP A 669 26.82 -59.35 -36.14
C ASP A 669 25.32 -59.16 -36.41
N TYR A 670 24.89 -59.13 -37.67
CA TYR A 670 23.48 -58.92 -38.03
C TYR A 670 22.61 -60.19 -37.89
N LEU A 671 23.22 -61.32 -37.70
CA LEU A 671 22.58 -62.63 -37.45
C LEU A 671 22.83 -63.13 -36.04
N ASP A 672 23.61 -62.39 -35.25
CA ASP A 672 24.07 -62.76 -33.93
C ASP A 672 23.27 -62.02 -32.83
N ASP A 673 22.59 -62.76 -31.98
CA ASP A 673 21.87 -62.24 -30.85
C ASP A 673 22.79 -61.71 -29.69
N CYS A 674 24.09 -62.12 -29.75
CA CYS A 674 25.11 -61.77 -28.75
C CYS A 674 26.42 -61.26 -29.37
N PRO A 675 26.44 -60.27 -30.23
CA PRO A 675 27.54 -59.91 -31.15
C PRO A 675 28.86 -59.48 -30.52
N LYS A 676 29.08 -59.68 -29.25
CA LYS A 676 30.31 -59.35 -28.49
C LYS A 676 30.77 -60.54 -27.61
N VAL A 677 30.09 -61.65 -27.63
CA VAL A 677 30.39 -62.81 -26.76
C VAL A 677 30.27 -64.04 -27.54
N PRO A 678 31.39 -64.67 -28.02
CA PRO A 678 31.38 -65.80 -28.87
C PRO A 678 30.47 -66.93 -28.35
N GLY A 679 29.61 -67.43 -29.20
CA GLY A 679 28.61 -68.42 -28.85
C GLY A 679 28.54 -69.58 -29.85
N LEU A 680 27.40 -70.23 -29.94
CA LEU A 680 27.18 -71.37 -30.81
C LEU A 680 26.09 -71.05 -31.83
N PRO A 681 26.20 -71.56 -33.05
CA PRO A 681 25.16 -71.30 -34.08
C PRO A 681 23.77 -71.78 -33.69
N GLU A 682 23.67 -72.77 -32.78
CA GLU A 682 22.42 -73.34 -32.29
C GLU A 682 21.66 -72.40 -31.38
N TYR A 683 22.35 -71.32 -30.88
CA TYR A 683 21.81 -70.27 -30.03
C TYR A 683 21.95 -68.89 -30.67
N ASN A 684 21.98 -68.85 -31.98
CA ASN A 684 22.12 -67.56 -32.72
C ASN A 684 23.30 -66.73 -32.21
N GLY A 685 24.45 -67.27 -32.00
CA GLY A 685 25.64 -66.55 -31.54
C GLY A 685 25.69 -66.28 -30.04
N CYS A 686 24.79 -66.79 -29.24
CA CYS A 686 24.85 -66.64 -27.78
C CYS A 686 25.44 -67.90 -27.08
N PRO A 687 26.09 -67.73 -25.91
CA PRO A 687 26.52 -68.83 -25.06
C PRO A 687 25.35 -69.64 -24.48
N GLU A 688 25.56 -70.94 -24.28
CA GLU A 688 24.57 -71.88 -23.73
C GLU A 688 23.98 -71.34 -22.39
N PRO A 689 22.63 -71.24 -22.20
CA PRO A 689 22.03 -70.71 -20.98
C PRO A 689 22.25 -71.59 -19.75
N VAL A 690 22.98 -71.12 -18.76
CA VAL A 690 23.18 -71.82 -17.47
C VAL A 690 21.90 -71.73 -16.65
N LEU A 691 21.17 -72.80 -16.49
CA LEU A 691 20.04 -72.94 -15.58
C LEU A 691 20.49 -72.77 -14.13
N LYS A 692 20.28 -71.60 -13.51
CA LYS A 692 20.29 -71.39 -12.06
C LYS A 692 18.93 -71.76 -11.46
N THR A 693 18.90 -72.90 -10.75
CA THR A 693 17.80 -73.31 -9.87
C THR A 693 17.61 -72.34 -8.72
N GLY A 694 16.39 -72.00 -8.49
CA GLY A 694 15.64 -71.32 -7.52
C GLY A 694 16.19 -70.79 -6.22
N ASN A 695 15.68 -69.67 -5.77
CA ASN A 695 14.74 -69.67 -4.68
C ASN A 695 13.99 -68.29 -4.58
N LYS A 696 12.78 -68.43 -4.15
CA LYS A 696 11.82 -67.41 -3.78
C LYS A 696 12.35 -66.54 -2.64
N ASP A 697 12.00 -65.33 -2.58
CA ASP A 697 10.89 -64.79 -1.75
C ASP A 697 10.92 -63.25 -1.79
N GLU A 698 9.71 -62.75 -1.97
CA GLU A 698 9.02 -61.71 -1.24
C GLU A 698 9.80 -60.40 -1.02
N ASP A 699 9.28 -59.27 -1.05
CA ASP A 699 7.92 -58.70 -1.07
C ASP A 699 8.06 -57.17 -1.12
N THR A 700 7.02 -56.59 -1.55
CA THR A 700 6.50 -55.26 -1.20
C THR A 700 7.19 -53.97 -1.63
N SER A 701 6.46 -53.32 -2.44
CA SER A 701 5.71 -52.05 -2.30
C SER A 701 6.44 -50.73 -2.41
N ALA A 702 5.90 -50.01 -3.34
CA ALA A 702 5.40 -48.65 -3.23
C ALA A 702 6.47 -47.53 -3.06
N GLU A 703 6.49 -46.58 -3.86
CA GLU A 703 5.63 -45.50 -4.35
C GLU A 703 6.20 -44.91 -5.63
#